data_04d0993726506517f219cc0e3b810e3b
#
_entry.id   04d0993726506517f219cc0e3b810e3b
#
_cell.length_a   1.000
_cell.length_b   1.000
_cell.length_c   1.000
_cell.angle_alpha   90.00
_cell.angle_beta   90.00
_cell.angle_gamma   90.00
#
_symmetry.space_group_name_H-M   'P 1'
#
loop_
_entity.id
_entity.type
_entity.pdbx_description
1 polymer ?
#
loop_
_entity_poly.entity_id
_entity_poly.type
_entity_poly.pdbx_seq_one_letter_code
_entity_poly.pdbx_strand_id
1 'polypeptide(L)'
;MKAFTEYLKELSFYEDARRALMAQKTVLISGCADAQKAQMLCGQGEDYPYKLVLTFSDVKAKELYEDYSFFDKNTILFPAKDYIFFQADIRGQEMTKERICCYRRILEKEPLTIVTTVDALLAPCLPLQMLEENCITISAESIVEEEAVAMKLVKMGYEKTYQVEEPGQFSVRGGIIDIYDLTEENPYRIELWGDEVESIRRFDVLSQRSVEALRTVTIYPATEMILTKQQKLDGLKAIEAEAKQAAEALKKENKLEEAHRVKVQTEQLREQMEEFGVMANLDSYMKYFCPQLVSFLSLFPKDELLVTLDEPLHGKEHLNAVELEFRESMEHRLEKGYALPGQAALLYTADQVWAMLTGQRLLLLSVLDSNLPFLKVEERYYADARAVNSFQNSFEILLENLRRYHKNRYRVILLSPSRTRAKRLAEDICADELTAFYSEDTERVLQNGEIMVMHGQISKGFEYPSIRLAVITESDIFGKHAKKRKKKRYEGQKIHDFTELKVGDYVVHETHGLGIYRGIEKVCVDKVMKDYMKIEYRDGGTLYVLATGFDAVMKYASAESKAPKLNKLGTQEWTKTKSKVKGAVNEVARDLVKLYAAREHGKGYQYGKDTVWQREFEEMFPYEETQDQLLAIDATKADMESGRIMDRLICGDVGYGKTEVAIRAAFKAVQEGKQVVFLVPTTILAKQHYDNFVQRMKDFPVTIEMMSRFRTAAQQKKTIEGLKKGLVDIVIGTHRVLSKDVAFKDLGLLIIDEEQ
;
A
#
# COMPACT_ATOMS: atom_id res chain seq x y z
N MET A 1 -16.19 -0.50 22.78
CA MET A 1 -15.18 -1.58 23.01
C MET A 1 -15.10 -2.08 24.45
N LYS A 2 -16.18 -1.92 25.25
CA LYS A 2 -16.22 -2.36 26.67
C LYS A 2 -15.92 -3.85 26.88
N ALA A 3 -16.25 -4.68 25.88
CA ALA A 3 -15.90 -6.11 25.91
C ALA A 3 -14.41 -6.39 26.21
N PHE A 4 -13.54 -5.44 25.97
CA PHE A 4 -12.09 -5.56 26.24
C PHE A 4 -11.60 -4.64 27.35
N THR A 5 -12.12 -3.42 27.45
CA THR A 5 -11.55 -2.38 28.33
C THR A 5 -12.17 -2.36 29.71
N GLU A 6 -13.41 -2.85 29.90
CA GLU A 6 -14.10 -2.80 31.19
C GLU A 6 -13.35 -3.55 32.31
N TYR A 7 -12.73 -4.68 31.95
CA TYR A 7 -11.97 -5.50 32.92
C TYR A 7 -10.67 -4.85 33.39
N LEU A 8 -10.13 -3.87 32.63
CA LEU A 8 -8.94 -3.13 33.06
C LEU A 8 -9.16 -2.39 34.35
N LYS A 9 -10.41 -1.99 34.65
CA LYS A 9 -10.80 -1.33 35.91
C LYS A 9 -10.62 -2.23 37.15
N GLU A 10 -10.54 -3.56 36.96
CA GLU A 10 -10.27 -4.52 38.02
C GLU A 10 -8.78 -4.59 38.37
N LEU A 11 -7.88 -4.03 37.53
CA LEU A 11 -6.47 -3.89 37.87
C LEU A 11 -6.29 -2.85 38.96
N SER A 12 -5.61 -3.20 40.05
CA SER A 12 -5.46 -2.35 41.23
C SER A 12 -4.87 -0.97 40.97
N PHE A 13 -4.08 -0.82 39.93
CA PHE A 13 -3.39 0.41 39.54
C PHE A 13 -4.12 1.23 38.46
N TYR A 14 -5.15 0.67 37.83
CA TYR A 14 -5.72 1.27 36.61
C TYR A 14 -6.26 2.68 36.81
N GLU A 15 -7.06 2.88 37.85
CA GLU A 15 -7.63 4.19 38.18
C GLU A 15 -6.58 5.16 38.72
N ASP A 16 -5.55 4.66 39.40
CA ASP A 16 -4.45 5.48 39.89
C ASP A 16 -3.59 5.99 38.74
N ALA A 17 -3.28 5.12 37.75
CA ALA A 17 -2.58 5.50 36.54
C ALA A 17 -3.37 6.56 35.74
N ARG A 18 -4.69 6.37 35.59
CA ARG A 18 -5.57 7.33 34.92
C ARG A 18 -5.58 8.70 35.62
N ARG A 19 -5.70 8.73 36.95
CA ARG A 19 -5.63 9.97 37.73
C ARG A 19 -4.26 10.66 37.61
N ALA A 20 -3.19 9.89 37.61
CA ALA A 20 -1.84 10.42 37.41
C ALA A 20 -1.67 11.06 36.02
N LEU A 21 -2.17 10.40 34.96
CA LEU A 21 -2.17 10.98 33.63
C LEU A 21 -3.00 12.25 33.51
N MET A 22 -4.19 12.30 34.15
CA MET A 22 -5.00 13.53 34.23
C MET A 22 -4.27 14.67 34.95
N ALA A 23 -3.46 14.34 35.97
CA ALA A 23 -2.61 15.30 36.67
C ALA A 23 -1.32 15.65 35.90
N GLN A 24 -1.21 15.31 34.63
CA GLN A 24 -0.06 15.55 33.76
C GLN A 24 1.26 14.93 34.24
N LYS A 25 1.17 13.84 35.00
CA LYS A 25 2.35 13.07 35.44
C LYS A 25 2.79 12.09 34.36
N THR A 26 4.09 11.79 34.36
CA THR A 26 4.65 10.71 33.54
C THR A 26 4.42 9.38 34.24
N VAL A 27 3.69 8.48 33.59
CA VAL A 27 3.30 7.17 34.09
C VAL A 27 4.01 6.07 33.31
N LEU A 28 4.67 5.15 34.01
CA LEU A 28 5.24 3.92 33.43
C LEU A 28 4.40 2.72 33.87
N ILE A 29 3.92 1.96 32.91
CA ILE A 29 3.31 0.63 33.09
C ILE A 29 4.24 -0.41 32.49
N SER A 30 4.90 -1.19 33.31
CA SER A 30 5.75 -2.31 32.92
C SER A 30 5.03 -3.66 33.07
N GLY A 31 5.65 -4.76 32.62
CA GLY A 31 5.02 -6.08 32.63
C GLY A 31 3.89 -6.20 31.60
N CYS A 32 3.97 -5.44 30.52
CA CYS A 32 3.04 -5.52 29.40
C CYS A 32 3.41 -6.66 28.44
N ALA A 33 2.41 -7.30 27.82
CA ALA A 33 2.62 -8.10 26.62
C ALA A 33 2.45 -7.22 25.37
N ASP A 34 3.16 -7.52 24.28
CA ASP A 34 3.17 -6.65 23.08
C ASP A 34 1.78 -6.27 22.57
N ALA A 35 0.94 -7.25 22.26
CA ALA A 35 -0.40 -6.99 21.73
C ALA A 35 -1.37 -6.41 22.80
N GLN A 36 -1.08 -6.65 24.08
CA GLN A 36 -1.87 -6.11 25.19
C GLN A 36 -1.70 -4.59 25.34
N LYS A 37 -0.57 -4.04 24.89
CA LYS A 37 -0.31 -2.60 24.94
C LYS A 37 -1.39 -1.79 24.23
N ALA A 38 -1.91 -2.30 23.10
CA ALA A 38 -3.00 -1.68 22.36
C ALA A 38 -4.29 -1.60 23.20
N GLN A 39 -4.62 -2.66 23.94
CA GLN A 39 -5.77 -2.66 24.85
C GLN A 39 -5.57 -1.67 26.02
N MET A 40 -4.38 -1.65 26.63
CA MET A 40 -4.07 -0.73 27.73
C MET A 40 -4.16 0.73 27.27
N LEU A 41 -3.62 1.03 26.11
CA LEU A 41 -3.72 2.35 25.50
C LEU A 41 -5.18 2.74 25.20
N CYS A 42 -5.98 1.83 24.70
CA CYS A 42 -7.42 2.07 24.47
C CYS A 42 -8.13 2.46 25.76
N GLY A 43 -7.85 1.74 26.87
CA GLY A 43 -8.45 2.04 28.16
C GLY A 43 -7.94 3.33 28.80
N GLN A 44 -6.62 3.53 28.89
CA GLN A 44 -6.03 4.72 29.51
C GLN A 44 -6.21 5.99 28.65
N GLY A 45 -6.38 5.82 27.34
CA GLY A 45 -6.53 6.90 26.36
C GLY A 45 -7.97 7.35 26.10
N GLU A 46 -8.98 6.76 26.75
CA GLU A 46 -10.40 7.02 26.47
C GLU A 46 -10.80 8.50 26.63
N ASP A 47 -10.18 9.22 27.58
CA ASP A 47 -10.49 10.62 27.87
C ASP A 47 -9.83 11.62 26.92
N TYR A 48 -8.94 11.16 26.02
CA TYR A 48 -8.15 12.04 25.18
C TYR A 48 -8.58 11.94 23.72
N PRO A 49 -8.98 13.06 23.10
CA PRO A 49 -9.35 13.06 21.68
C PRO A 49 -8.15 12.77 20.76
N TYR A 50 -6.95 13.20 21.15
CA TYR A 50 -5.73 12.95 20.41
C TYR A 50 -4.78 12.01 21.17
N LYS A 51 -4.35 10.96 20.51
CA LYS A 51 -3.38 9.99 21.02
C LYS A 51 -2.23 9.85 20.03
N LEU A 52 -1.01 10.07 20.49
CA LEU A 52 0.20 9.88 19.70
C LEU A 52 0.98 8.70 20.26
N VAL A 53 1.11 7.64 19.50
CA VAL A 53 1.81 6.41 19.86
C VAL A 53 3.14 6.37 19.15
N LEU A 54 4.21 6.41 19.91
CA LEU A 54 5.59 6.43 19.45
C LEU A 54 6.27 5.09 19.71
N THR A 55 6.83 4.50 18.69
CA THR A 55 7.63 3.27 18.82
C THR A 55 9.00 3.43 18.15
N PHE A 56 9.82 2.37 18.18
CA PHE A 56 11.23 2.42 17.81
C PHE A 56 11.55 1.89 16.39
N SER A 57 10.56 1.42 15.63
CA SER A 57 10.77 0.96 14.25
C SER A 57 9.48 0.97 13.43
N ASP A 58 9.60 1.12 12.10
CA ASP A 58 8.47 1.08 11.17
C ASP A 58 7.69 -0.24 11.22
N VAL A 59 8.40 -1.36 11.41
CA VAL A 59 7.76 -2.68 11.53
C VAL A 59 6.86 -2.71 12.77
N LYS A 60 7.39 -2.20 13.89
CA LYS A 60 6.62 -2.14 15.14
C LYS A 60 5.49 -1.14 15.07
N ALA A 61 5.69 -0.01 14.40
CA ALA A 61 4.63 0.97 14.15
C ALA A 61 3.46 0.35 13.36
N LYS A 62 3.75 -0.45 12.34
CA LYS A 62 2.71 -1.18 11.58
C LYS A 62 1.99 -2.24 12.41
N GLU A 63 2.72 -3.00 13.22
CA GLU A 63 2.10 -3.98 14.15
C GLU A 63 1.16 -3.28 15.14
N LEU A 64 1.62 -2.20 15.78
CA LEU A 64 0.81 -1.43 16.73
C LEU A 64 -0.38 -0.75 16.04
N TYR A 65 -0.20 -0.24 14.82
CA TYR A 65 -1.28 0.31 14.02
C TYR A 65 -2.36 -0.73 13.71
N GLU A 66 -1.95 -1.94 13.26
CA GLU A 66 -2.89 -3.04 13.00
C GLU A 66 -3.63 -3.46 14.28
N ASP A 67 -2.90 -3.65 15.38
CA ASP A 67 -3.49 -4.03 16.68
C ASP A 67 -4.42 -2.95 17.23
N TYR A 68 -4.00 -1.68 17.18
CA TYR A 68 -4.79 -0.59 17.73
C TYR A 68 -6.00 -0.24 16.89
N SER A 69 -5.91 -0.38 15.55
CA SER A 69 -7.03 -0.17 14.63
C SER A 69 -8.21 -1.12 14.89
N PHE A 70 -7.96 -2.27 15.51
CA PHE A 70 -9.02 -3.14 16.01
C PHE A 70 -9.83 -2.50 17.13
N PHE A 71 -9.17 -1.77 18.05
CA PHE A 71 -9.82 -1.10 19.16
C PHE A 71 -10.39 0.27 18.82
N ASP A 72 -9.71 1.02 17.94
CA ASP A 72 -10.11 2.37 17.51
C ASP A 72 -9.93 2.53 16.00
N LYS A 73 -11.06 2.62 15.30
CA LYS A 73 -11.07 2.81 13.84
C LYS A 73 -10.51 4.16 13.39
N ASN A 74 -10.43 5.13 14.32
CA ASN A 74 -9.86 6.44 14.07
C ASN A 74 -8.32 6.45 14.19
N THR A 75 -7.68 5.32 13.93
CA THR A 75 -6.24 5.16 13.99
C THR A 75 -5.64 5.34 12.61
N ILE A 76 -4.54 6.09 12.53
CA ILE A 76 -3.76 6.28 11.30
C ILE A 76 -2.27 6.02 11.57
N LEU A 77 -1.58 5.61 10.50
CA LEU A 77 -0.13 5.52 10.49
C LEU A 77 0.45 6.83 9.94
N PHE A 78 1.44 7.41 10.65
CA PHE A 78 2.16 8.59 10.19
C PHE A 78 3.61 8.22 9.94
N PRO A 79 4.05 8.08 8.67
CA PRO A 79 5.40 7.65 8.35
C PRO A 79 6.43 8.74 8.63
N ALA A 80 7.58 8.37 9.18
CA ALA A 80 8.74 9.25 9.30
C ALA A 80 9.32 9.56 7.91
N LYS A 81 9.90 10.75 7.76
CA LYS A 81 10.63 11.14 6.55
C LYS A 81 12.08 10.69 6.65
N ASP A 82 12.56 10.03 5.61
CA ASP A 82 13.99 9.73 5.48
C ASP A 82 14.70 10.90 4.81
N TYR A 83 15.58 11.57 5.55
CA TYR A 83 16.37 12.70 5.08
C TYR A 83 17.80 12.31 4.66
N ILE A 84 18.17 11.05 4.75
CA ILE A 84 19.51 10.57 4.40
C ILE A 84 19.64 10.35 2.89
N PHE A 85 18.59 9.84 2.25
CA PHE A 85 18.56 9.52 0.82
C PHE A 85 17.96 10.66 -0.03
N PHE A 86 18.64 11.81 -0.09
CA PHE A 86 18.17 12.98 -0.85
C PHE A 86 18.10 12.82 -2.38
N GLN A 87 18.70 11.77 -2.93
CA GLN A 87 18.80 11.61 -4.40
C GLN A 87 17.82 10.58 -4.98
N ALA A 88 17.11 9.86 -4.14
CA ALA A 88 16.11 8.92 -4.63
C ALA A 88 14.74 9.61 -4.71
N ASP A 89 14.30 9.94 -5.89
CA ASP A 89 12.93 10.36 -6.24
C ASP A 89 11.91 9.21 -6.06
N ILE A 90 12.20 8.31 -5.10
CA ILE A 90 11.34 7.17 -4.74
C ILE A 90 10.41 7.59 -3.59
N ARG A 91 9.92 8.82 -3.59
CA ARG A 91 8.83 9.20 -2.71
C ARG A 91 7.55 8.70 -3.35
N GLY A 92 7.11 7.53 -2.94
CA GLY A 92 5.79 7.06 -3.30
C GLY A 92 4.76 8.09 -2.86
N GLN A 93 3.82 8.45 -3.73
CA GLN A 93 2.65 9.28 -3.41
C GLN A 93 1.94 8.79 -2.14
N GLU A 94 2.08 7.52 -1.80
CA GLU A 94 1.52 6.88 -0.61
C GLU A 94 2.00 7.51 0.71
N MET A 95 3.31 7.78 0.87
CA MET A 95 3.82 8.44 2.09
C MET A 95 3.24 9.85 2.24
N THR A 96 3.22 10.63 1.14
CA THR A 96 2.63 11.98 1.15
C THR A 96 1.14 11.92 1.47
N LYS A 97 0.42 10.97 0.89
CA LYS A 97 -1.00 10.72 1.16
C LYS A 97 -1.26 10.45 2.64
N GLU A 98 -0.54 9.50 3.24
CA GLU A 98 -0.69 9.14 4.67
C GLU A 98 -0.45 10.37 5.58
N ARG A 99 0.55 11.18 5.28
CA ARG A 99 0.87 12.38 6.04
C ARG A 99 -0.18 13.49 5.86
N ILE A 100 -0.63 13.74 4.64
CA ILE A 100 -1.70 14.73 4.35
C ILE A 100 -3.03 14.27 4.99
N CYS A 101 -3.37 12.99 4.95
CA CYS A 101 -4.53 12.44 5.67
C CYS A 101 -4.47 12.76 7.17
N CYS A 102 -3.28 12.67 7.78
CA CYS A 102 -3.09 13.02 9.18
C CYS A 102 -3.37 14.51 9.42
N TYR A 103 -2.73 15.39 8.65
CA TYR A 103 -2.94 16.84 8.78
C TYR A 103 -4.39 17.25 8.55
N ARG A 104 -5.05 16.66 7.55
CA ARG A 104 -6.47 16.88 7.29
C ARG A 104 -7.31 16.61 8.53
N ARG A 105 -7.17 15.42 9.14
CA ARG A 105 -7.97 15.03 10.30
C ARG A 105 -7.69 15.89 11.55
N ILE A 106 -6.45 16.38 11.70
CA ILE A 106 -6.11 17.35 12.73
C ILE A 106 -6.84 18.70 12.49
N LEU A 107 -6.86 19.16 11.21
CA LEU A 107 -7.58 20.38 10.82
C LEU A 107 -9.09 20.26 11.02
N GLU A 108 -9.67 19.10 10.72
CA GLU A 108 -11.08 18.80 10.94
C GLU A 108 -11.45 18.61 12.42
N LYS A 109 -10.45 18.66 13.32
CA LYS A 109 -10.58 18.48 14.78
C LYS A 109 -11.29 17.18 15.16
N GLU A 110 -11.09 16.13 14.38
CA GLU A 110 -11.61 14.81 14.68
C GLU A 110 -10.76 14.10 15.75
N PRO A 111 -11.40 13.31 16.65
CA PRO A 111 -10.65 12.40 17.51
C PRO A 111 -9.76 11.47 16.68
N LEU A 112 -8.49 11.39 17.06
CA LEU A 112 -7.48 10.72 16.24
C LEU A 112 -6.42 10.03 17.09
N THR A 113 -6.11 8.77 16.71
CA THR A 113 -4.92 8.08 17.21
C THR A 113 -3.89 7.98 16.09
N ILE A 114 -2.70 8.46 16.33
CA ILE A 114 -1.59 8.50 15.37
C ILE A 114 -0.52 7.55 15.88
N VAL A 115 -0.16 6.56 15.06
CA VAL A 115 0.95 5.66 15.33
C VAL A 115 2.12 6.04 14.44
N THR A 116 3.29 6.25 15.02
CA THR A 116 4.51 6.63 14.29
C THR A 116 5.75 6.15 15.02
N THR A 117 6.91 6.36 14.43
CA THR A 117 8.20 6.13 15.08
C THR A 117 8.73 7.40 15.74
N VAL A 118 9.60 7.26 16.75
CA VAL A 118 10.14 8.40 17.51
C VAL A 118 10.95 9.35 16.63
N ASP A 119 11.59 8.86 15.59
CA ASP A 119 12.37 9.65 14.62
C ASP A 119 11.51 10.55 13.74
N ALA A 120 10.20 10.28 13.62
CA ALA A 120 9.27 11.21 12.95
C ALA A 120 9.25 12.59 13.64
N LEU A 121 9.57 12.65 14.93
CA LEU A 121 9.64 13.90 15.69
C LEU A 121 10.93 14.70 15.46
N LEU A 122 11.95 14.11 14.83
CA LEU A 122 13.16 14.86 14.44
C LEU A 122 12.84 15.88 13.34
N ALA A 123 11.85 15.61 12.50
CA ALA A 123 11.47 16.46 11.39
C ALA A 123 10.57 17.61 11.86
N PRO A 124 10.89 18.87 11.51
CA PRO A 124 9.96 19.96 11.69
C PRO A 124 8.80 19.87 10.70
N CYS A 125 7.68 20.51 11.06
CA CYS A 125 6.47 20.59 10.26
C CYS A 125 6.10 22.04 9.96
N LEU A 126 5.26 22.26 8.96
CA LEU A 126 4.60 23.54 8.76
C LEU A 126 3.49 23.74 9.80
N PRO A 127 3.24 24.99 10.26
CA PRO A 127 2.07 25.30 11.09
C PRO A 127 0.78 24.91 10.38
N LEU A 128 -0.18 24.35 11.10
CA LEU A 128 -1.50 23.94 10.54
C LEU A 128 -2.21 25.09 9.84
N GLN A 129 -2.06 26.32 10.33
CA GLN A 129 -2.65 27.50 9.71
C GLN A 129 -2.22 27.66 8.25
N MET A 130 -0.95 27.38 7.91
CA MET A 130 -0.48 27.46 6.53
C MET A 130 -1.14 26.42 5.61
N LEU A 131 -1.47 25.25 6.13
CA LEU A 131 -2.20 24.23 5.38
C LEU A 131 -3.66 24.65 5.22
N GLU A 132 -4.31 25.14 6.28
CA GLU A 132 -5.71 25.60 6.29
C GLU A 132 -5.94 26.73 5.28
N GLU A 133 -5.08 27.76 5.25
CA GLU A 133 -5.13 28.88 4.30
C GLU A 133 -5.02 28.45 2.82
N ASN A 134 -4.43 27.30 2.57
CA ASN A 134 -4.27 26.75 1.23
C ASN A 134 -5.31 25.67 0.86
N CYS A 135 -6.27 25.36 1.72
CA CYS A 135 -7.43 24.56 1.33
C CYS A 135 -8.37 25.32 0.42
N ILE A 136 -9.12 24.61 -0.42
CA ILE A 136 -10.18 25.17 -1.28
C ILE A 136 -11.51 24.58 -0.84
N THR A 137 -12.43 25.41 -0.36
CA THR A 137 -13.77 24.98 -0.05
C THR A 137 -14.72 25.53 -1.11
N ILE A 138 -15.47 24.65 -1.77
CA ILE A 138 -16.46 24.98 -2.80
C ILE A 138 -17.81 24.41 -2.36
N SER A 139 -18.84 25.24 -2.43
CA SER A 139 -20.23 24.86 -2.15
C SER A 139 -21.12 25.06 -3.40
N ALA A 140 -22.27 24.44 -3.41
CA ALA A 140 -23.26 24.58 -4.50
C ALA A 140 -23.76 26.03 -4.72
N GLU A 141 -23.47 26.93 -3.79
CA GLU A 141 -23.84 28.35 -3.87
C GLU A 141 -22.64 29.26 -4.12
N SER A 142 -21.44 28.66 -4.36
CA SER A 142 -20.22 29.42 -4.58
C SER A 142 -20.13 29.97 -5.99
N ILE A 143 -19.52 31.17 -6.11
CA ILE A 143 -19.04 31.70 -7.39
C ILE A 143 -17.58 31.29 -7.52
N VAL A 144 -17.24 30.63 -8.61
CA VAL A 144 -15.94 29.97 -8.82
C VAL A 144 -15.39 30.38 -10.18
N GLU A 145 -14.26 31.08 -10.17
CA GLU A 145 -13.50 31.37 -11.39
C GLU A 145 -12.56 30.21 -11.72
N GLU A 146 -12.76 29.52 -12.85
CA GLU A 146 -12.01 28.34 -13.25
C GLU A 146 -10.49 28.55 -13.21
N GLU A 147 -9.99 29.69 -13.73
CA GLU A 147 -8.55 29.99 -13.78
C GLU A 147 -7.96 30.18 -12.39
N ALA A 148 -8.71 30.84 -11.49
CA ALA A 148 -8.25 31.07 -10.12
C ALA A 148 -8.13 29.76 -9.34
N VAL A 149 -9.12 28.84 -9.50
CA VAL A 149 -9.07 27.50 -8.90
C VAL A 149 -7.94 26.69 -9.49
N ALA A 150 -7.76 26.68 -10.81
CA ALA A 150 -6.68 25.96 -11.47
C ALA A 150 -5.29 26.43 -11.00
N MET A 151 -5.08 27.75 -10.89
CA MET A 151 -3.83 28.30 -10.36
C MET A 151 -3.61 27.92 -8.90
N LYS A 152 -4.67 27.92 -8.08
CA LYS A 152 -4.57 27.51 -6.68
C LYS A 152 -4.26 26.01 -6.55
N LEU A 153 -4.88 25.14 -7.36
CA LEU A 153 -4.59 23.71 -7.39
C LEU A 153 -3.14 23.40 -7.77
N VAL A 154 -2.60 24.07 -8.80
CA VAL A 154 -1.16 23.94 -9.16
C VAL A 154 -0.27 24.36 -7.98
N LYS A 155 -0.61 25.47 -7.28
CA LYS A 155 0.13 25.91 -6.08
C LYS A 155 0.04 24.88 -4.95
N MET A 156 -1.08 24.17 -4.84
CA MET A 156 -1.32 23.09 -3.85
C MET A 156 -0.63 21.77 -4.23
N GLY A 157 0.08 21.70 -5.34
CA GLY A 157 0.82 20.51 -5.78
C GLY A 157 0.04 19.53 -6.65
N TYR A 158 -1.14 19.92 -7.16
CA TYR A 158 -1.90 19.12 -8.11
C TYR A 158 -1.32 19.23 -9.52
N GLU A 159 -1.29 18.11 -10.23
CA GLU A 159 -0.89 18.04 -11.63
C GLU A 159 -2.10 18.26 -12.55
N LYS A 160 -1.95 19.17 -13.54
CA LYS A 160 -3.00 19.39 -14.53
C LYS A 160 -2.93 18.32 -15.64
N THR A 161 -4.00 17.56 -15.81
CA THR A 161 -4.12 16.51 -16.83
C THR A 161 -5.32 16.77 -17.74
N TYR A 162 -5.40 16.07 -18.87
CA TYR A 162 -6.58 16.12 -19.73
C TYR A 162 -7.79 15.43 -19.08
N GLN A 163 -7.56 14.29 -18.43
CA GLN A 163 -8.54 13.51 -17.67
C GLN A 163 -7.87 13.04 -16.40
N VAL A 164 -8.61 13.06 -15.30
CA VAL A 164 -8.14 12.64 -13.99
C VAL A 164 -8.15 11.11 -13.89
N GLU A 165 -7.00 10.52 -13.57
CA GLU A 165 -6.81 9.06 -13.46
C GLU A 165 -6.27 8.63 -12.09
N GLU A 166 -5.45 9.50 -11.46
CA GLU A 166 -4.78 9.21 -10.19
C GLU A 166 -4.97 10.33 -9.16
N PRO A 167 -4.88 10.03 -7.85
CA PRO A 167 -4.89 11.06 -6.80
C PRO A 167 -3.80 12.12 -7.02
N GLY A 168 -4.10 13.37 -6.71
CA GLY A 168 -3.21 14.51 -6.93
C GLY A 168 -3.31 15.13 -8.32
N GLN A 169 -4.24 14.68 -9.17
CA GLN A 169 -4.49 15.24 -10.50
C GLN A 169 -5.75 16.10 -10.53
N PHE A 170 -5.80 17.06 -11.46
CA PHE A 170 -6.99 17.80 -11.79
C PHE A 170 -7.12 18.10 -13.28
N SER A 171 -8.35 18.31 -13.74
CA SER A 171 -8.68 18.62 -15.13
C SER A 171 -9.71 19.74 -15.18
N VAL A 172 -9.56 20.65 -16.15
CA VAL A 172 -10.51 21.75 -16.39
C VAL A 172 -10.95 21.70 -17.85
N ARG A 173 -12.22 21.53 -18.09
CA ARG A 173 -12.79 21.34 -19.45
C ARG A 173 -14.16 21.95 -19.56
N GLY A 174 -14.27 23.14 -20.15
CA GLY A 174 -15.55 23.74 -20.56
C GLY A 174 -16.62 23.82 -19.46
N GLY A 175 -16.31 24.42 -18.33
CA GLY A 175 -17.23 24.52 -17.20
C GLY A 175 -17.25 23.27 -16.28
N ILE A 176 -16.35 22.32 -16.47
CA ILE A 176 -16.19 21.16 -15.60
C ILE A 176 -14.78 21.16 -15.00
N ILE A 177 -14.72 21.10 -13.68
CA ILE A 177 -13.48 20.93 -12.92
C ILE A 177 -13.52 19.58 -12.25
N ASP A 178 -12.65 18.66 -12.69
CA ASP A 178 -12.44 17.36 -12.06
C ASP A 178 -11.21 17.46 -11.16
N ILE A 179 -11.31 17.04 -9.89
CA ILE A 179 -10.21 17.10 -8.92
C ILE A 179 -10.14 15.77 -8.18
N TYR A 180 -8.99 15.11 -8.23
CA TYR A 180 -8.75 13.91 -7.45
C TYR A 180 -7.92 14.26 -6.21
N ASP A 181 -8.63 14.55 -5.12
CA ASP A 181 -7.98 14.84 -3.84
C ASP A 181 -7.14 13.65 -3.39
N LEU A 182 -5.93 13.93 -2.87
CA LEU A 182 -4.98 12.90 -2.47
C LEU A 182 -5.51 11.99 -1.34
N THR A 183 -6.43 12.52 -0.53
CA THR A 183 -6.98 11.84 0.66
C THR A 183 -8.26 11.07 0.38
N GLU A 184 -8.81 11.15 -0.83
CA GLU A 184 -10.09 10.56 -1.21
C GLU A 184 -9.94 9.32 -2.09
N GLU A 185 -10.93 8.44 -2.07
CA GLU A 185 -10.98 7.25 -2.92
C GLU A 185 -11.50 7.56 -4.32
N ASN A 186 -12.36 8.57 -4.45
CA ASN A 186 -13.00 8.97 -5.69
C ASN A 186 -12.82 10.48 -5.94
N PRO A 187 -12.57 10.90 -7.19
CA PRO A 187 -12.46 12.30 -7.53
C PRO A 187 -13.79 13.05 -7.45
N TYR A 188 -13.67 14.37 -7.31
CA TYR A 188 -14.77 15.30 -7.34
C TYR A 188 -14.95 15.86 -8.75
N ARG A 189 -16.18 15.99 -9.19
CA ARG A 189 -16.59 16.74 -10.38
C ARG A 189 -17.44 17.92 -9.97
N ILE A 190 -17.01 19.12 -10.35
CA ILE A 190 -17.67 20.38 -10.11
C ILE A 190 -18.10 20.91 -11.45
N GLU A 191 -19.39 21.04 -11.67
CA GLU A 191 -19.98 21.59 -12.90
C GLU A 191 -20.37 23.04 -12.66
N LEU A 192 -19.98 23.91 -13.59
CA LEU A 192 -20.19 25.35 -13.54
C LEU A 192 -21.13 25.79 -14.66
N TRP A 193 -22.02 26.69 -14.35
CA TRP A 193 -22.80 27.48 -15.33
C TRP A 193 -22.30 28.90 -15.31
N GLY A 194 -21.40 29.26 -16.25
CA GLY A 194 -20.58 30.46 -16.13
C GLY A 194 -19.65 30.32 -14.93
N ASP A 195 -19.76 31.22 -13.96
CA ASP A 195 -18.97 31.20 -12.71
C ASP A 195 -19.77 30.60 -11.52
N GLU A 196 -21.03 30.21 -11.70
CA GLU A 196 -21.86 29.62 -10.64
C GLU A 196 -21.73 28.11 -10.61
N VAL A 197 -21.62 27.52 -9.40
CA VAL A 197 -21.57 26.07 -9.22
C VAL A 197 -22.95 25.49 -9.42
N GLU A 198 -23.15 24.69 -10.47
CA GLU A 198 -24.40 24.00 -10.77
C GLU A 198 -24.51 22.69 -9.97
N SER A 199 -23.44 21.90 -9.93
CA SER A 199 -23.44 20.63 -9.19
C SER A 199 -22.04 20.26 -8.70
N ILE A 200 -22.00 19.54 -7.57
CA ILE A 200 -20.80 18.92 -7.02
C ILE A 200 -21.09 17.44 -6.78
N ARG A 201 -20.24 16.55 -7.31
CA ARG A 201 -20.42 15.10 -7.14
C ARG A 201 -19.10 14.35 -7.08
N ARG A 202 -19.09 13.23 -6.37
CA ARG A 202 -18.04 12.22 -6.52
C ARG A 202 -18.35 11.34 -7.73
N PHE A 203 -17.33 10.91 -8.46
CA PHE A 203 -17.49 10.01 -9.59
C PHE A 203 -16.42 8.93 -9.60
N ASP A 204 -16.75 7.79 -10.15
CA ASP A 204 -15.82 6.69 -10.36
C ASP A 204 -14.96 6.92 -11.59
N VAL A 205 -13.64 6.81 -11.43
CA VAL A 205 -12.63 7.12 -12.47
C VAL A 205 -12.81 6.25 -13.72
N LEU A 206 -13.10 4.96 -13.54
CA LEU A 206 -13.17 4.00 -14.66
C LEU A 206 -14.47 4.13 -15.44
N SER A 207 -15.59 4.18 -14.74
CA SER A 207 -16.91 4.24 -15.36
C SER A 207 -17.36 5.67 -15.70
N GLN A 208 -16.71 6.70 -15.14
CA GLN A 208 -17.08 8.12 -15.24
C GLN A 208 -18.50 8.42 -14.71
N ARG A 209 -19.08 7.51 -13.93
CA ARG A 209 -20.42 7.65 -13.36
C ARG A 209 -20.39 8.33 -12.00
N SER A 210 -21.39 9.15 -11.74
CA SER A 210 -21.59 9.74 -10.41
C SER A 210 -21.85 8.66 -9.37
N VAL A 211 -21.12 8.75 -8.26
CA VAL A 211 -21.26 7.88 -7.09
C VAL A 211 -22.17 8.57 -6.06
N GLU A 212 -21.92 9.85 -5.79
CA GLU A 212 -22.60 10.63 -4.75
C GLU A 212 -22.68 12.10 -5.13
N ALA A 213 -23.80 12.76 -4.81
CA ALA A 213 -23.96 14.21 -4.93
C ALA A 213 -23.61 14.89 -3.59
N LEU A 214 -22.86 15.99 -3.65
CA LEU A 214 -22.39 16.73 -2.48
C LEU A 214 -22.90 18.18 -2.52
N ARG A 215 -23.06 18.80 -1.35
CA ARG A 215 -23.37 20.23 -1.24
C ARG A 215 -22.13 21.09 -1.11
N THR A 216 -21.09 20.54 -0.49
CA THR A 216 -19.83 21.24 -0.24
C THR A 216 -18.70 20.25 -0.31
N VAL A 217 -17.56 20.68 -0.83
CA VAL A 217 -16.31 19.93 -0.86
C VAL A 217 -15.17 20.82 -0.38
N THR A 218 -14.26 20.24 0.41
CA THR A 218 -13.01 20.86 0.78
C THR A 218 -11.87 20.06 0.16
N ILE A 219 -11.04 20.71 -0.62
CA ILE A 219 -9.88 20.12 -1.29
C ILE A 219 -8.64 20.47 -0.46
N TYR A 220 -7.89 19.45 -0.09
CA TYR A 220 -6.66 19.57 0.68
C TYR A 220 -5.45 19.60 -0.23
N PRO A 221 -4.32 20.20 0.21
CA PRO A 221 -3.09 20.21 -0.58
C PRO A 221 -2.59 18.80 -0.91
N ALA A 222 -2.04 18.63 -2.11
CA ALA A 222 -1.39 17.37 -2.53
C ALA A 222 0.11 17.34 -2.16
N THR A 223 0.62 18.36 -1.49
CA THR A 223 1.99 18.48 -1.00
C THR A 223 2.03 19.10 0.39
N GLU A 224 3.03 18.72 1.19
CA GLU A 224 3.27 19.35 2.50
C GLU A 224 3.92 20.75 2.35
N MET A 225 4.64 21.00 1.24
CA MET A 225 5.37 22.23 1.00
C MET A 225 4.62 23.15 0.04
N ILE A 226 3.91 24.13 0.61
CA ILE A 226 3.17 25.14 -0.15
C ILE A 226 3.88 26.48 0.02
N LEU A 227 4.49 26.97 -1.06
CA LEU A 227 5.29 28.18 -1.05
C LEU A 227 4.62 29.32 -1.82
N THR A 228 4.57 30.49 -1.23
CA THR A 228 4.22 31.73 -1.93
C THR A 228 5.37 32.18 -2.85
N LYS A 229 5.08 33.03 -3.84
CA LYS A 229 6.13 33.61 -4.71
C LYS A 229 7.21 34.31 -3.91
N GLN A 230 6.82 35.03 -2.84
CA GLN A 230 7.77 35.76 -2.00
C GLN A 230 8.66 34.77 -1.23
N GLN A 231 8.11 33.73 -0.62
CA GLN A 231 8.88 32.69 0.08
C GLN A 231 9.87 32.00 -0.85
N LYS A 232 9.47 31.72 -2.11
CA LYS A 232 10.38 31.17 -3.13
C LYS A 232 11.55 32.08 -3.40
N LEU A 233 11.30 33.38 -3.62
CA LEU A 233 12.33 34.35 -3.88
C LEU A 233 13.28 34.55 -2.70
N ASP A 234 12.73 34.68 -1.50
CA ASP A 234 13.53 34.92 -0.29
C ASP A 234 14.34 33.67 0.09
N GLY A 235 13.75 32.46 -0.07
CA GLY A 235 14.45 31.20 0.14
C GLY A 235 15.61 30.99 -0.84
N LEU A 236 15.40 31.28 -2.14
CA LEU A 236 16.47 31.20 -3.13
C LEU A 236 17.62 32.18 -2.83
N LYS A 237 17.32 33.39 -2.44
CA LYS A 237 18.36 34.35 -2.01
C LYS A 237 19.14 33.87 -0.80
N ALA A 238 18.46 33.26 0.19
CA ALA A 238 19.10 32.71 1.36
C ALA A 238 20.02 31.52 1.00
N ILE A 239 19.57 30.65 0.11
CA ILE A 239 20.35 29.52 -0.41
C ILE A 239 21.57 30.01 -1.15
N GLU A 240 21.43 31.01 -2.07
CA GLU A 240 22.55 31.59 -2.82
C GLU A 240 23.59 32.28 -1.90
N ALA A 241 23.12 32.98 -0.88
CA ALA A 241 23.99 33.63 0.10
C ALA A 241 24.82 32.63 0.88
N GLU A 242 24.18 31.56 1.38
CA GLU A 242 24.86 30.51 2.15
C GLU A 242 25.77 29.65 1.26
N ALA A 243 25.35 29.35 0.04
CA ALA A 243 26.17 28.63 -0.96
C ALA A 243 27.43 29.39 -1.30
N LYS A 244 27.36 30.76 -1.42
CA LYS A 244 28.52 31.58 -1.63
C LYS A 244 29.51 31.50 -0.47
N GLN A 245 28.99 31.56 0.78
CA GLN A 245 29.83 31.44 1.99
C GLN A 245 30.48 30.07 2.08
N ALA A 246 29.70 29.00 1.84
CA ALA A 246 30.21 27.61 1.84
C ALA A 246 31.28 27.40 0.77
N ALA A 247 31.05 27.92 -0.46
CA ALA A 247 32.06 27.81 -1.52
C ALA A 247 33.34 28.61 -1.20
N GLU A 248 33.25 29.77 -0.53
CA GLU A 248 34.42 30.55 -0.08
C GLU A 248 35.18 29.81 1.04
N ALA A 249 34.49 29.15 1.96
CA ALA A 249 35.11 28.33 3.02
C ALA A 249 35.88 27.17 2.41
N LEU A 250 35.26 26.40 1.50
CA LEU A 250 35.90 25.28 0.78
C LEU A 250 37.11 25.71 -0.04
N LYS A 251 37.09 26.92 -0.66
CA LYS A 251 38.25 27.47 -1.36
C LYS A 251 39.41 27.77 -0.41
N LYS A 252 39.14 28.29 0.79
CA LYS A 252 40.15 28.53 1.81
C LYS A 252 40.84 27.24 2.27
N GLU A 253 40.10 26.13 2.24
CA GLU A 253 40.58 24.76 2.52
C GLU A 253 41.25 24.11 1.31
N ASN A 254 41.44 24.82 0.19
CA ASN A 254 42.00 24.33 -1.07
C ASN A 254 41.15 23.22 -1.77
N LYS A 255 39.85 23.13 -1.45
CA LYS A 255 38.85 22.18 -2.04
C LYS A 255 38.14 22.89 -3.21
N LEU A 256 38.83 23.08 -4.35
CA LEU A 256 38.31 23.87 -5.47
C LEU A 256 37.19 23.18 -6.25
N GLU A 257 37.25 21.85 -6.39
CA GLU A 257 36.22 21.07 -7.07
C GLU A 257 34.92 21.06 -6.28
N GLU A 258 35.00 20.92 -4.96
CA GLU A 258 33.86 20.94 -4.06
C GLU A 258 33.18 22.34 -4.06
N ALA A 259 33.99 23.41 -4.03
CA ALA A 259 33.50 24.77 -4.12
C ALA A 259 32.80 25.05 -5.46
N HIS A 260 33.28 24.46 -6.56
CA HIS A 260 32.64 24.55 -7.87
C HIS A 260 31.31 23.78 -7.88
N ARG A 261 31.27 22.59 -7.27
CA ARG A 261 30.07 21.74 -7.15
C ARG A 261 28.93 22.45 -6.43
N VAL A 262 29.20 23.08 -5.29
CA VAL A 262 28.22 23.90 -4.56
C VAL A 262 27.57 24.95 -5.47
N LYS A 263 28.37 25.64 -6.26
CA LYS A 263 27.88 26.69 -7.19
C LYS A 263 26.97 26.11 -8.28
N VAL A 264 27.43 25.04 -8.94
CA VAL A 264 26.67 24.37 -10.02
C VAL A 264 25.33 23.83 -9.50
N GLN A 265 25.33 23.21 -8.34
CA GLN A 265 24.09 22.70 -7.74
C GLN A 265 23.13 23.87 -7.40
N THR A 266 23.64 24.97 -6.87
CA THR A 266 22.80 26.13 -6.55
C THR A 266 22.22 26.77 -7.80
N GLU A 267 22.98 26.85 -8.89
CA GLU A 267 22.51 27.36 -10.19
C GLU A 267 21.42 26.45 -10.77
N GLN A 268 21.64 25.14 -10.77
CA GLN A 268 20.65 24.14 -11.22
C GLN A 268 19.35 24.21 -10.40
N LEU A 269 19.46 24.35 -9.09
CA LEU A 269 18.32 24.48 -8.19
C LEU A 269 17.51 25.75 -8.49
N ARG A 270 18.18 26.87 -8.76
CA ARG A 270 17.51 28.09 -9.16
C ARG A 270 16.80 27.94 -10.50
N GLU A 271 17.47 27.34 -11.49
CA GLU A 271 16.86 27.07 -12.82
C GLU A 271 15.63 26.21 -12.70
N GLN A 272 15.67 25.12 -11.92
CA GLN A 272 14.52 24.25 -11.68
C GLN A 272 13.35 25.01 -11.03
N MET A 273 13.63 25.84 -10.02
CA MET A 273 12.57 26.63 -9.35
C MET A 273 11.97 27.70 -10.25
N GLU A 274 12.77 28.33 -11.13
CA GLU A 274 12.30 29.32 -12.09
C GLU A 274 11.49 28.70 -13.24
N GLU A 275 11.92 27.52 -13.74
CA GLU A 275 11.31 26.85 -14.89
C GLU A 275 10.06 26.05 -14.48
N PHE A 276 10.15 25.25 -13.42
CA PHE A 276 9.07 24.32 -13.01
C PHE A 276 8.29 24.78 -11.77
N GLY A 277 8.79 25.80 -11.07
CA GLY A 277 8.18 26.26 -9.80
C GLY A 277 8.27 25.28 -8.63
N VAL A 278 8.81 24.09 -8.87
CA VAL A 278 9.05 23.01 -7.90
C VAL A 278 10.43 22.41 -8.15
N MET A 279 11.09 21.92 -7.13
CA MET A 279 12.37 21.25 -7.22
C MET A 279 12.33 19.88 -6.55
N ALA A 280 13.14 18.98 -7.04
CA ALA A 280 13.38 17.72 -6.34
C ALA A 280 14.00 18.02 -4.95
N ASN A 281 13.58 17.25 -3.94
CA ASN A 281 14.10 17.37 -2.56
C ASN A 281 13.83 18.72 -1.87
N LEU A 282 12.75 19.41 -2.23
CA LEU A 282 12.35 20.69 -1.63
C LEU A 282 12.30 20.61 -0.08
N ASP A 283 11.92 19.47 0.48
CA ASP A 283 11.84 19.24 1.93
C ASP A 283 13.19 19.43 2.64
N SER A 284 14.32 19.10 1.99
CA SER A 284 15.64 19.30 2.59
C SER A 284 16.04 20.77 2.70
N TYR A 285 15.38 21.62 1.93
CA TYR A 285 15.58 23.07 1.93
C TYR A 285 14.47 23.81 2.68
N MET A 286 13.57 23.10 3.36
CA MET A 286 12.39 23.67 4.03
C MET A 286 12.73 24.87 4.92
N LYS A 287 13.84 24.82 5.65
CA LYS A 287 14.30 25.88 6.56
C LYS A 287 14.59 27.20 5.86
N TYR A 288 15.02 27.18 4.60
CA TYR A 288 15.29 28.40 3.84
C TYR A 288 14.00 29.07 3.34
N PHE A 289 12.98 28.28 3.02
CA PHE A 289 11.72 28.76 2.50
C PHE A 289 10.69 29.08 3.58
N CYS A 290 10.76 28.37 4.71
CA CYS A 290 9.80 28.47 5.79
C CYS A 290 10.53 28.66 7.13
N PRO A 291 10.79 29.90 7.56
CA PRO A 291 11.47 30.15 8.84
C PRO A 291 10.62 29.83 10.06
N GLN A 292 9.29 29.71 9.91
CA GLN A 292 8.34 29.43 10.99
C GLN A 292 7.99 27.94 11.05
N LEU A 293 8.98 27.07 11.19
CA LEU A 293 8.77 25.66 11.37
C LEU A 293 8.42 25.36 12.83
N VAL A 294 7.55 24.37 13.03
CA VAL A 294 7.07 23.92 14.36
C VAL A 294 7.34 22.45 14.56
N SER A 295 7.31 21.99 15.82
CA SER A 295 7.38 20.55 16.10
C SER A 295 6.04 19.87 15.83
N PHE A 296 6.05 18.59 15.47
CA PHE A 296 4.82 17.82 15.28
C PHE A 296 3.91 17.83 16.52
N LEU A 297 4.51 17.80 17.72
CA LEU A 297 3.76 17.85 18.99
C LEU A 297 2.98 19.16 19.16
N SER A 298 3.46 20.27 18.61
CA SER A 298 2.80 21.57 18.72
C SER A 298 1.55 21.73 17.83
N LEU A 299 1.29 20.75 16.95
CA LEU A 299 0.07 20.72 16.14
C LEU A 299 -1.18 20.37 16.96
N PHE A 300 -1.01 19.87 18.17
CA PHE A 300 -2.10 19.45 19.06
C PHE A 300 -2.26 20.35 20.28
N PRO A 301 -3.51 20.56 20.76
CA PRO A 301 -3.72 21.18 22.04
C PRO A 301 -3.12 20.32 23.16
N LYS A 302 -2.27 20.90 23.99
CA LYS A 302 -1.51 20.17 25.01
C LYS A 302 -2.37 19.40 26.00
N ASP A 303 -3.52 19.96 26.36
CA ASP A 303 -4.43 19.35 27.33
C ASP A 303 -5.26 18.18 26.75
N GLU A 304 -5.35 18.10 25.44
CA GLU A 304 -6.12 17.11 24.70
C GLU A 304 -5.27 15.95 24.15
N LEU A 305 -3.95 16.06 24.24
CA LEU A 305 -3.01 15.07 23.70
C LEU A 305 -2.49 14.13 24.81
N LEU A 306 -2.61 12.82 24.55
CA LEU A 306 -1.87 11.78 25.27
C LEU A 306 -0.74 11.25 24.39
N VAL A 307 0.49 11.36 24.84
CA VAL A 307 1.64 10.75 24.16
C VAL A 307 1.99 9.43 24.83
N THR A 308 2.03 8.36 24.04
CA THR A 308 2.40 7.02 24.52
C THR A 308 3.72 6.61 23.89
N LEU A 309 4.67 6.17 24.70
CA LEU A 309 5.95 5.62 24.26
C LEU A 309 5.95 4.10 24.47
N ASP A 310 6.05 3.36 23.38
CA ASP A 310 6.28 1.92 23.38
C ASP A 310 7.78 1.64 23.49
N GLU A 311 8.19 0.88 24.49
CA GLU A 311 9.60 0.55 24.78
C GLU A 311 10.52 1.79 24.78
N PRO A 312 10.39 2.69 25.78
CA PRO A 312 11.08 3.99 25.76
C PRO A 312 12.61 3.89 25.63
N LEU A 313 13.22 2.83 26.15
CA LEU A 313 14.67 2.62 26.07
C LEU A 313 15.10 2.36 24.61
N HIS A 314 14.40 1.46 23.92
CA HIS A 314 14.64 1.19 22.49
C HIS A 314 14.35 2.44 21.64
N GLY A 315 13.32 3.22 22.01
CA GLY A 315 13.03 4.51 21.37
C GLY A 315 14.19 5.48 21.47
N LYS A 316 14.84 5.57 22.64
CA LYS A 316 16.03 6.41 22.84
C LYS A 316 17.20 5.96 22.00
N GLU A 317 17.50 4.66 22.00
CA GLU A 317 18.59 4.07 21.21
C GLU A 317 18.38 4.33 19.71
N HIS A 318 17.17 4.12 19.22
CA HIS A 318 16.82 4.36 17.81
C HIS A 318 16.98 5.83 17.44
N LEU A 319 16.43 6.75 18.24
CA LEU A 319 16.52 8.19 17.99
C LEU A 319 17.96 8.70 17.92
N ASN A 320 18.80 8.23 18.84
CA ASN A 320 20.23 8.56 18.84
C ASN A 320 20.96 7.99 17.63
N ALA A 321 20.61 6.78 17.20
CA ALA A 321 21.21 6.15 16.02
C ALA A 321 20.84 6.93 14.75
N VAL A 322 19.59 7.31 14.56
CA VAL A 322 19.13 8.10 13.40
C VAL A 322 19.78 9.49 13.37
N GLU A 323 19.88 10.17 14.53
CA GLU A 323 20.56 11.47 14.62
C GLU A 323 22.05 11.34 14.24
N LEU A 324 22.75 10.32 14.75
CA LEU A 324 24.16 10.07 14.46
C LEU A 324 24.38 9.82 12.96
N GLU A 325 23.59 8.93 12.38
CA GLU A 325 23.66 8.60 10.95
C GLU A 325 23.39 9.82 10.07
N PHE A 326 22.38 10.62 10.41
CA PHE A 326 22.08 11.88 9.70
C PHE A 326 23.27 12.86 9.79
N ARG A 327 23.84 13.06 10.99
CA ARG A 327 24.95 13.96 11.21
C ARG A 327 26.20 13.53 10.42
N GLU A 328 26.58 12.26 10.49
CA GLU A 328 27.72 11.72 9.75
C GLU A 328 27.53 11.84 8.22
N SER A 329 26.31 11.53 7.75
CA SER A 329 25.96 11.71 6.34
C SER A 329 26.06 13.18 5.91
N MET A 330 25.58 14.10 6.73
CA MET A 330 25.64 15.55 6.43
C MET A 330 27.06 16.12 6.49
N GLU A 331 27.87 15.72 7.47
CA GLU A 331 29.29 16.11 7.55
C GLU A 331 30.02 15.71 6.27
N HIS A 332 29.87 14.47 5.82
CA HIS A 332 30.47 14.00 4.58
C HIS A 332 29.99 14.79 3.35
N ARG A 333 28.69 15.10 3.27
CA ARG A 333 28.11 15.86 2.16
C ARG A 333 28.56 17.31 2.15
N LEU A 334 28.65 17.94 3.31
CA LEU A 334 29.17 19.30 3.45
C LEU A 334 30.63 19.37 2.98
N GLU A 335 31.47 18.43 3.42
CA GLU A 335 32.87 18.36 3.00
C GLU A 335 33.05 18.17 1.50
N LYS A 336 32.14 17.41 0.86
CA LYS A 336 32.14 17.16 -0.59
C LYS A 336 31.37 18.19 -1.41
N GLY A 337 30.76 19.19 -0.79
CA GLY A 337 29.98 20.23 -1.45
C GLY A 337 28.66 19.75 -2.03
N TYR A 338 28.05 18.71 -1.46
CA TYR A 338 26.72 18.19 -1.84
C TYR A 338 25.58 18.68 -0.96
N ALA A 339 25.87 19.37 0.12
CA ALA A 339 24.86 19.95 1.00
C ALA A 339 25.29 21.34 1.49
N LEU A 340 24.33 22.10 1.97
CA LEU A 340 24.54 23.40 2.62
C LEU A 340 24.35 23.27 4.14
N PRO A 341 24.99 24.13 4.95
CA PRO A 341 24.86 24.10 6.43
C PRO A 341 23.44 24.14 6.93
N GLY A 342 22.55 24.92 6.30
CA GLY A 342 21.15 24.98 6.69
C GLY A 342 20.38 23.68 6.50
N GLN A 343 20.81 22.81 5.57
CA GLN A 343 20.24 21.46 5.42
C GLN A 343 20.69 20.55 6.57
N ALA A 344 21.94 20.64 7.00
CA ALA A 344 22.44 19.87 8.14
C ALA A 344 21.78 20.28 9.48
N ALA A 345 21.32 21.52 9.56
CA ALA A 345 20.62 22.05 10.72
C ALA A 345 19.08 21.90 10.66
N LEU A 346 18.55 21.12 9.70
CA LEU A 346 17.10 20.99 9.49
C LEU A 346 16.41 20.25 10.63
N LEU A 347 16.97 19.12 11.06
CA LEU A 347 16.35 18.25 12.07
C LEU A 347 16.57 18.77 13.49
N TYR A 348 15.62 18.47 14.37
CA TYR A 348 15.85 18.59 15.80
C TYR A 348 16.88 17.54 16.26
N THR A 349 17.59 17.83 17.35
CA THR A 349 18.46 16.83 17.99
C THR A 349 17.62 15.88 18.84
N ALA A 350 18.17 14.71 19.16
CA ALA A 350 17.52 13.76 20.06
C ALA A 350 17.22 14.37 21.42
N ASP A 351 18.15 15.18 21.97
CA ASP A 351 17.94 15.88 23.24
C ASP A 351 16.80 16.89 23.17
N GLN A 352 16.64 17.61 22.04
CA GLN A 352 15.51 18.53 21.85
C GLN A 352 14.19 17.76 21.79
N VAL A 353 14.15 16.62 21.09
CA VAL A 353 12.95 15.78 21.03
C VAL A 353 12.58 15.26 22.43
N TRP A 354 13.54 14.77 23.21
CA TRP A 354 13.27 14.34 24.58
C TRP A 354 12.82 15.48 25.49
N ALA A 355 13.38 16.68 25.32
CA ALA A 355 12.91 17.87 26.06
C ALA A 355 11.46 18.23 25.69
N MET A 356 11.08 18.15 24.41
CA MET A 356 9.70 18.38 23.98
C MET A 356 8.73 17.32 24.54
N LEU A 357 9.14 16.04 24.54
CA LEU A 357 8.35 14.94 25.11
C LEU A 357 8.15 15.08 26.60
N THR A 358 9.17 15.47 27.35
CA THR A 358 9.09 15.68 28.81
C THR A 358 8.07 16.77 29.21
N GLY A 359 7.76 17.68 28.26
CA GLY A 359 6.71 18.68 28.44
C GLY A 359 5.28 18.22 28.21
N GLN A 360 5.08 16.95 27.80
CA GLN A 360 3.78 16.38 27.45
C GLN A 360 3.26 15.44 28.56
N ARG A 361 1.99 15.04 28.45
CA ARG A 361 1.39 13.96 29.22
C ARG A 361 1.87 12.64 28.67
N LEU A 362 2.66 11.88 29.44
CA LEU A 362 3.35 10.68 28.95
C LEU A 362 2.82 9.41 29.61
N LEU A 363 2.40 8.46 28.77
CA LEU A 363 2.19 7.07 29.13
C LEU A 363 3.32 6.23 28.52
N LEU A 364 4.10 5.56 29.36
CA LEU A 364 5.19 4.69 28.98
C LEU A 364 4.74 3.24 29.13
N LEU A 365 4.85 2.45 28.07
CA LEU A 365 4.49 1.04 28.09
C LEU A 365 5.73 0.20 27.79
N SER A 366 6.06 -0.76 28.65
CA SER A 366 7.21 -1.64 28.45
C SER A 366 6.94 -3.08 28.88
N VAL A 367 7.62 -4.02 28.23
CA VAL A 367 7.58 -5.44 28.63
C VAL A 367 8.36 -5.64 29.92
N LEU A 368 9.52 -5.02 30.03
CA LEU A 368 10.37 -5.12 31.23
C LEU A 368 10.37 -3.81 32.00
N ASP A 369 10.46 -3.92 33.32
CA ASP A 369 10.70 -2.74 34.16
C ASP A 369 12.16 -2.30 33.99
N SER A 370 12.36 -1.08 33.52
CA SER A 370 13.68 -0.52 33.22
C SER A 370 13.88 0.84 33.87
N ASN A 371 15.12 1.14 34.22
CA ASN A 371 15.48 2.48 34.65
C ASN A 371 15.60 3.41 33.43
N LEU A 372 14.90 4.54 33.47
CA LEU A 372 14.83 5.53 32.40
C LEU A 372 15.45 6.86 32.86
N PRO A 373 16.78 6.97 32.93
CA PRO A 373 17.45 8.14 33.52
C PRO A 373 17.23 9.43 32.68
N PHE A 374 16.80 9.32 31.44
CA PHE A 374 16.52 10.43 30.53
C PHE A 374 15.08 10.96 30.63
N LEU A 375 14.19 10.27 31.37
CA LEU A 375 12.81 10.68 31.64
C LEU A 375 12.52 10.66 33.13
N LYS A 376 11.88 11.73 33.63
CA LYS A 376 11.41 11.74 34.99
C LYS A 376 10.09 10.97 35.07
N VAL A 377 10.17 9.69 35.47
CA VAL A 377 8.99 8.85 35.71
C VAL A 377 8.48 9.15 37.14
N GLU A 378 7.23 9.61 37.26
CA GLU A 378 6.63 10.03 38.54
C GLU A 378 5.82 8.91 39.18
N GLU A 379 5.17 8.07 38.38
CA GLU A 379 4.39 6.93 38.86
C GLU A 379 4.78 5.66 38.06
N ARG A 380 4.90 4.53 38.77
CA ARG A 380 5.29 3.24 38.21
C ARG A 380 4.31 2.17 38.61
N TYR A 381 3.84 1.39 37.67
CA TYR A 381 2.90 0.29 37.84
C TYR A 381 3.34 -0.95 37.07
N TYR A 382 2.82 -2.10 37.49
CA TYR A 382 3.13 -3.38 36.89
C TYR A 382 1.82 -4.09 36.44
N ALA A 383 1.71 -4.44 35.17
CA ALA A 383 0.48 -4.95 34.57
C ALA A 383 0.30 -6.47 34.75
N ASP A 384 1.38 -7.25 34.97
CA ASP A 384 1.39 -8.73 34.98
C ASP A 384 0.62 -9.35 33.79
N ALA A 385 0.77 -8.74 32.62
CA ALA A 385 0.20 -9.28 31.39
C ALA A 385 1.19 -10.25 30.73
N ARG A 386 0.67 -11.35 30.20
CA ARG A 386 1.48 -12.40 29.59
C ARG A 386 0.99 -12.71 28.19
N ALA A 387 1.91 -13.05 27.29
CA ALA A 387 1.54 -13.54 25.98
C ALA A 387 0.96 -14.96 26.13
N VAL A 388 -0.08 -15.25 25.35
CA VAL A 388 -0.64 -16.61 25.27
C VAL A 388 0.34 -17.52 24.52
N ASN A 389 0.54 -18.74 25.02
CA ASN A 389 1.37 -19.72 24.35
C ASN A 389 0.71 -20.22 23.05
N SER A 390 1.50 -20.47 22.02
CA SER A 390 0.99 -21.04 20.77
C SER A 390 0.41 -22.44 21.00
N PHE A 391 -0.73 -22.70 20.39
CA PHE A 391 -1.42 -24.00 20.44
C PHE A 391 -0.95 -24.99 19.37
N GLN A 392 0.17 -24.73 18.69
CA GLN A 392 0.89 -25.63 17.77
C GLN A 392 0.01 -26.24 16.66
N ASN A 393 -0.94 -25.50 16.12
CA ASN A 393 -1.92 -26.00 15.14
C ASN A 393 -2.83 -27.14 15.66
N SER A 394 -2.97 -27.31 16.96
CA SER A 394 -3.82 -28.33 17.55
C SER A 394 -5.05 -27.73 18.22
N PHE A 395 -6.21 -28.08 17.70
CA PHE A 395 -7.48 -27.70 18.30
C PHE A 395 -7.68 -28.41 19.65
N GLU A 396 -7.17 -29.64 19.82
CA GLU A 396 -7.23 -30.39 21.09
C GLU A 396 -6.49 -29.65 22.22
N ILE A 397 -5.30 -29.12 21.93
CA ILE A 397 -4.53 -28.29 22.90
C ILE A 397 -5.30 -27.05 23.27
N LEU A 398 -5.97 -26.40 22.31
CA LEU A 398 -6.85 -25.26 22.59
C LEU A 398 -7.96 -25.64 23.55
N LEU A 399 -8.70 -26.73 23.27
CA LEU A 399 -9.80 -27.20 24.10
C LEU A 399 -9.33 -27.54 25.53
N GLU A 400 -8.20 -28.21 25.69
CA GLU A 400 -7.61 -28.49 27.00
C GLU A 400 -7.31 -27.21 27.78
N ASN A 401 -6.74 -26.19 27.13
CA ASN A 401 -6.51 -24.89 27.75
C ASN A 401 -7.81 -24.16 28.06
N LEU A 402 -8.81 -24.20 27.17
CA LEU A 402 -10.12 -23.60 27.42
C LEU A 402 -10.82 -24.26 28.63
N ARG A 403 -10.74 -25.59 28.79
CA ARG A 403 -11.22 -26.32 29.99
C ARG A 403 -10.50 -25.80 31.25
N ARG A 404 -9.18 -25.60 31.18
CA ARG A 404 -8.40 -25.05 32.28
C ARG A 404 -8.82 -23.60 32.60
N TYR A 405 -9.02 -22.75 31.61
CA TYR A 405 -9.50 -21.38 31.80
C TYR A 405 -10.91 -21.37 32.40
N HIS A 406 -11.82 -22.18 31.88
CA HIS A 406 -13.17 -22.28 32.38
C HIS A 406 -13.20 -22.74 33.85
N LYS A 407 -12.44 -23.81 34.22
CA LYS A 407 -12.29 -24.29 35.60
C LYS A 407 -11.77 -23.20 36.56
N ASN A 408 -10.86 -22.35 36.09
CA ASN A 408 -10.30 -21.23 36.85
C ASN A 408 -11.16 -19.97 36.76
N ARG A 409 -12.34 -20.03 36.15
CA ARG A 409 -13.29 -18.92 35.97
C ARG A 409 -12.71 -17.72 35.20
N TYR A 410 -11.86 -17.99 34.19
CA TYR A 410 -11.41 -16.95 33.29
C TYR A 410 -12.54 -16.50 32.36
N ARG A 411 -12.54 -15.25 32.01
CA ARG A 411 -13.26 -14.68 30.88
C ARG A 411 -12.36 -14.83 29.66
N VAL A 412 -12.84 -15.50 28.63
CA VAL A 412 -12.05 -15.79 27.44
C VAL A 412 -12.70 -15.17 26.22
N ILE A 413 -11.91 -14.38 25.48
CA ILE A 413 -12.31 -13.81 24.19
C ILE A 413 -11.44 -14.46 23.13
N LEU A 414 -12.08 -15.14 22.17
CA LEU A 414 -11.43 -15.71 21.00
C LEU A 414 -11.67 -14.79 19.79
N LEU A 415 -10.60 -14.41 19.11
CA LEU A 415 -10.67 -13.56 17.93
C LEU A 415 -10.39 -14.36 16.66
N SER A 416 -11.29 -14.29 15.70
CA SER A 416 -11.10 -14.86 14.36
C SER A 416 -11.25 -13.77 13.30
N PRO A 417 -10.41 -13.75 12.26
CA PRO A 417 -10.46 -12.74 11.19
C PRO A 417 -11.64 -12.92 10.24
N SER A 418 -12.44 -13.97 10.38
CA SER A 418 -13.63 -14.24 9.57
C SER A 418 -14.86 -14.48 10.46
N ARG A 419 -15.98 -13.81 10.13
CA ARG A 419 -17.25 -13.96 10.84
C ARG A 419 -17.77 -15.40 10.80
N THR A 420 -17.68 -16.04 9.64
CA THR A 420 -18.11 -17.44 9.45
C THR A 420 -17.26 -18.39 10.28
N ARG A 421 -15.95 -18.21 10.29
CA ARG A 421 -15.04 -19.03 11.11
C ARG A 421 -15.25 -18.79 12.60
N ALA A 422 -15.52 -17.55 13.02
CA ALA A 422 -15.82 -17.23 14.41
C ALA A 422 -17.09 -17.98 14.90
N LYS A 423 -18.15 -18.00 14.09
CA LYS A 423 -19.38 -18.74 14.41
C LYS A 423 -19.10 -20.25 14.51
N ARG A 424 -18.40 -20.82 13.53
CA ARG A 424 -18.04 -22.24 13.53
C ARG A 424 -17.15 -22.60 14.71
N LEU A 425 -16.16 -21.76 15.03
CA LEU A 425 -15.29 -21.98 16.19
C LEU A 425 -16.09 -22.03 17.50
N ALA A 426 -17.12 -21.18 17.64
CA ALA A 426 -18.01 -21.26 18.79
C ALA A 426 -18.81 -22.56 18.84
N GLU A 427 -19.33 -23.06 17.71
CA GLU A 427 -20.04 -24.32 17.58
C GLU A 427 -19.14 -25.52 17.88
N ASP A 428 -17.91 -25.52 17.33
CA ASP A 428 -16.93 -26.60 17.57
C ASP A 428 -16.53 -26.70 19.06
N ILE A 429 -16.39 -25.55 19.74
CA ILE A 429 -16.11 -25.51 21.18
C ILE A 429 -17.31 -26.02 21.98
N CYS A 430 -18.54 -25.67 21.55
CA CYS A 430 -19.76 -26.18 22.21
C CYS A 430 -19.94 -27.71 22.04
N ALA A 431 -19.52 -28.26 20.91
CA ALA A 431 -19.57 -29.69 20.65
C ALA A 431 -18.70 -30.51 21.63
N ASP A 432 -17.72 -29.88 22.27
CA ASP A 432 -16.80 -30.48 23.25
C ASP A 432 -17.18 -30.16 24.72
N GLU A 433 -18.46 -29.97 25.00
CA GLU A 433 -19.05 -29.76 26.35
C GLU A 433 -18.62 -28.44 27.03
N LEU A 434 -18.01 -27.49 26.30
CA LEU A 434 -17.75 -26.17 26.79
C LEU A 434 -18.84 -25.20 26.33
N THR A 435 -19.19 -24.25 27.17
CA THR A 435 -20.16 -23.18 26.81
C THR A 435 -19.46 -22.03 26.18
N ALA A 436 -19.55 -21.93 24.84
CA ALA A 436 -19.06 -20.78 24.07
C ALA A 436 -20.20 -20.16 23.25
N PHE A 437 -20.08 -18.89 22.92
CA PHE A 437 -21.04 -18.21 22.05
C PHE A 437 -20.35 -17.20 21.15
N TYR A 438 -20.92 -17.02 19.95
CA TYR A 438 -20.51 -15.97 19.04
C TYR A 438 -21.24 -14.65 19.35
N SER A 439 -20.52 -13.54 19.30
CA SER A 439 -21.09 -12.19 19.45
C SER A 439 -20.34 -11.18 18.58
N GLU A 440 -21.07 -10.24 17.99
CA GLU A 440 -20.52 -9.02 17.35
C GLU A 440 -20.64 -7.79 18.25
N ASP A 441 -21.25 -7.94 19.42
CA ASP A 441 -21.46 -6.86 20.36
C ASP A 441 -20.17 -6.53 21.14
N THR A 442 -19.52 -5.45 20.75
CA THR A 442 -18.29 -4.95 21.38
C THR A 442 -18.51 -4.30 22.73
N GLU A 443 -19.77 -4.09 23.15
CA GLU A 443 -20.13 -3.52 24.46
C GLU A 443 -20.51 -4.58 25.51
N ARG A 444 -20.61 -5.84 25.09
CA ARG A 444 -20.96 -6.96 25.97
C ARG A 444 -19.84 -7.29 26.94
N VAL A 445 -20.11 -7.17 28.23
CA VAL A 445 -19.20 -7.57 29.31
C VAL A 445 -19.43 -9.03 29.68
N LEU A 446 -18.36 -9.84 29.65
CA LEU A 446 -18.38 -11.25 29.99
C LEU A 446 -18.48 -11.48 31.50
N GLN A 447 -19.20 -12.52 31.88
CA GLN A 447 -19.18 -13.05 33.24
C GLN A 447 -18.01 -14.03 33.43
N ASN A 448 -17.66 -14.28 34.69
CA ASN A 448 -16.60 -15.23 35.03
C ASN A 448 -16.91 -16.65 34.51
N GLY A 449 -16.02 -17.19 33.72
CA GLY A 449 -16.16 -18.53 33.09
C GLY A 449 -16.80 -18.52 31.70
N GLU A 450 -17.24 -17.38 31.19
CA GLU A 450 -17.77 -17.29 29.81
C GLU A 450 -16.65 -17.28 28.77
N ILE A 451 -16.93 -17.93 27.65
CA ILE A 451 -16.08 -17.97 26.44
C ILE A 451 -16.85 -17.31 25.32
N MET A 452 -16.36 -16.19 24.81
CA MET A 452 -16.95 -15.47 23.69
C MET A 452 -16.04 -15.54 22.48
N VAL A 453 -16.61 -15.82 21.32
CA VAL A 453 -15.91 -15.77 20.03
C VAL A 453 -16.38 -14.54 19.27
N MET A 454 -15.45 -13.75 18.79
CA MET A 454 -15.73 -12.50 18.06
C MET A 454 -14.99 -12.47 16.72
N HIS A 455 -15.54 -11.68 15.80
CA HIS A 455 -14.83 -11.26 14.61
C HIS A 455 -13.81 -10.17 14.98
N GLY A 456 -12.55 -10.39 14.64
CA GLY A 456 -11.47 -9.43 14.87
C GLY A 456 -10.10 -10.10 14.76
N GLN A 457 -9.08 -9.26 14.70
CA GLN A 457 -7.70 -9.72 14.61
C GLN A 457 -6.76 -8.77 15.36
N ILE A 458 -5.89 -9.34 16.17
CA ILE A 458 -4.71 -8.69 16.74
C ILE A 458 -3.49 -9.58 16.50
N SER A 459 -2.30 -9.04 16.65
CA SER A 459 -1.04 -9.73 16.30
C SER A 459 -0.79 -11.00 17.09
N LYS A 460 -1.13 -11.00 18.39
CA LYS A 460 -0.99 -12.12 19.34
C LYS A 460 -2.00 -12.02 20.46
N GLY A 461 -2.33 -13.17 21.05
CA GLY A 461 -3.13 -13.23 22.27
C GLY A 461 -2.35 -12.88 23.53
N PHE A 462 -3.09 -12.50 24.57
CA PHE A 462 -2.54 -12.17 25.88
C PHE A 462 -3.49 -12.59 27.00
N GLU A 463 -2.94 -12.74 28.21
CA GLU A 463 -3.73 -13.02 29.41
C GLU A 463 -3.30 -12.13 30.59
N TYR A 464 -4.27 -11.83 31.43
CA TYR A 464 -4.07 -11.22 32.73
C TYR A 464 -4.48 -12.22 33.85
N PRO A 465 -3.52 -12.87 34.49
CA PRO A 465 -3.82 -13.82 35.57
C PRO A 465 -4.54 -13.16 36.76
N SER A 466 -4.21 -11.93 37.09
CA SER A 466 -4.75 -11.18 38.24
C SER A 466 -6.26 -10.94 38.12
N ILE A 467 -6.76 -10.64 36.96
CA ILE A 467 -8.19 -10.36 36.67
C ILE A 467 -8.86 -11.49 35.89
N ARG A 468 -8.17 -12.61 35.67
CA ARG A 468 -8.68 -13.80 34.97
C ARG A 468 -9.29 -13.49 33.61
N LEU A 469 -8.60 -12.71 32.80
CA LEU A 469 -8.95 -12.39 31.43
C LEU A 469 -7.94 -13.03 30.48
N ALA A 470 -8.42 -13.69 29.44
CA ALA A 470 -7.58 -14.18 28.35
C ALA A 470 -8.19 -13.77 27.00
N VAL A 471 -7.36 -13.21 26.13
CA VAL A 471 -7.69 -12.91 24.72
C VAL A 471 -6.80 -13.80 23.87
N ILE A 472 -7.40 -14.62 23.01
CA ILE A 472 -6.71 -15.60 22.17
C ILE A 472 -7.05 -15.30 20.73
N THR A 473 -6.07 -15.33 19.85
CA THR A 473 -6.27 -15.11 18.42
C THR A 473 -6.14 -16.40 17.64
N GLU A 474 -6.71 -16.41 16.47
CA GLU A 474 -6.58 -17.54 15.55
C GLU A 474 -5.12 -17.79 15.16
N SER A 475 -4.26 -16.75 15.13
CA SER A 475 -2.83 -16.90 14.90
C SER A 475 -2.09 -17.64 16.02
N ASP A 476 -2.59 -17.62 17.25
CA ASP A 476 -2.06 -18.41 18.36
C ASP A 476 -2.44 -19.88 18.21
N ILE A 477 -3.61 -20.14 17.63
CA ILE A 477 -4.15 -21.50 17.45
C ILE A 477 -3.45 -22.19 16.26
N PHE A 478 -3.45 -21.57 15.10
CA PHE A 478 -3.02 -22.15 13.82
C PHE A 478 -1.66 -21.65 13.30
N GLY A 479 -0.96 -20.83 14.06
CA GLY A 479 0.32 -20.23 13.67
C GLY A 479 0.16 -19.09 12.66
N LYS A 480 1.16 -18.22 12.58
CA LYS A 480 1.20 -17.18 11.54
C LYS A 480 1.46 -17.83 10.19
N HIS A 481 0.52 -17.81 9.28
CA HIS A 481 0.83 -17.98 7.86
C HIS A 481 1.71 -16.80 7.46
N ALA A 482 3.02 -17.03 7.45
CA ALA A 482 3.97 -16.02 7.01
C ALA A 482 3.67 -15.66 5.56
N LYS A 483 3.08 -14.48 5.34
CA LYS A 483 3.07 -13.84 4.02
C LYS A 483 4.54 -13.60 3.64
N LYS A 484 5.17 -14.56 2.93
CA LYS A 484 6.44 -14.31 2.26
C LYS A 484 6.20 -13.20 1.23
N ARG A 485 6.61 -11.98 1.56
CA ARG A 485 6.68 -10.89 0.59
C ARG A 485 7.61 -11.33 -0.54
N LYS A 486 7.04 -11.73 -1.68
CA LYS A 486 7.80 -11.85 -2.93
C LYS A 486 8.26 -10.46 -3.32
N LYS A 487 9.57 -10.26 -3.38
CA LYS A 487 10.17 -9.09 -4.04
C LYS A 487 9.59 -9.04 -5.46
N LYS A 488 8.90 -7.96 -5.80
CA LYS A 488 8.42 -7.69 -7.15
C LYS A 488 9.64 -7.59 -8.07
N ARG A 489 9.80 -8.57 -8.97
CA ARG A 489 10.62 -8.43 -10.18
C ARG A 489 9.70 -7.85 -11.24
N TYR A 490 9.98 -6.62 -11.63
CA TYR A 490 9.36 -6.01 -12.79
C TYR A 490 10.08 -6.53 -14.05
N GLU A 491 9.37 -7.17 -14.96
CA GLU A 491 9.77 -7.36 -16.35
C GLU A 491 8.76 -6.60 -17.21
N GLY A 492 9.28 -5.62 -17.97
CA GLY A 492 8.52 -4.80 -18.92
C GLY A 492 8.53 -3.31 -18.57
N GLN A 493 9.61 -2.60 -18.93
CA GLN A 493 9.72 -1.16 -18.71
C GLN A 493 9.27 -0.40 -19.96
N LYS A 494 8.25 0.45 -19.83
CA LYS A 494 8.16 1.68 -20.62
C LYS A 494 9.28 2.60 -20.13
N ILE A 495 10.03 3.15 -21.05
CA ILE A 495 11.12 4.09 -20.74
C ILE A 495 10.48 5.36 -20.17
N HIS A 496 10.71 5.62 -18.88
CA HIS A 496 10.25 6.84 -18.21
C HIS A 496 11.37 7.85 -17.97
N ASP A 497 12.64 7.50 -18.27
CA ASP A 497 13.76 8.40 -18.05
C ASP A 497 14.93 8.13 -19.04
N PHE A 498 15.69 9.17 -19.37
CA PHE A 498 16.88 9.16 -20.23
C PHE A 498 18.00 8.24 -19.74
N THR A 499 18.05 7.95 -18.45
CA THR A 499 19.09 7.15 -17.82
C THR A 499 19.05 5.66 -18.17
N GLU A 500 17.96 5.19 -18.81
CA GLU A 500 17.79 3.77 -19.15
C GLU A 500 18.37 3.37 -20.50
N LEU A 501 18.65 4.33 -21.40
CA LEU A 501 19.26 4.07 -22.70
C LEU A 501 20.77 4.22 -22.65
N LYS A 502 21.48 3.16 -22.97
CA LYS A 502 22.94 3.18 -23.15
C LYS A 502 23.29 3.43 -24.59
N VAL A 503 24.36 4.20 -24.85
CA VAL A 503 24.88 4.39 -26.20
C VAL A 503 25.22 3.04 -26.79
N GLY A 504 24.60 2.74 -27.96
CA GLY A 504 24.70 1.43 -28.62
C GLY A 504 23.45 0.59 -28.53
N ASP A 505 22.46 0.98 -27.70
CA ASP A 505 21.19 0.27 -27.62
C ASP A 505 20.38 0.39 -28.93
N TYR A 506 19.70 -0.69 -29.29
CA TYR A 506 18.74 -0.66 -30.40
C TYR A 506 17.44 0.00 -29.94
N VAL A 507 16.95 0.96 -30.72
CA VAL A 507 15.72 1.71 -30.45
C VAL A 507 14.81 1.70 -31.67
N VAL A 508 13.50 1.70 -31.43
CA VAL A 508 12.49 1.75 -32.50
C VAL A 508 11.79 3.11 -32.45
N HIS A 509 11.90 3.87 -33.49
CA HIS A 509 11.13 5.10 -33.68
C HIS A 509 9.80 4.77 -34.37
N GLU A 510 8.70 5.32 -33.91
CA GLU A 510 7.35 5.02 -34.38
C GLU A 510 7.19 5.17 -35.89
N THR A 511 7.80 6.20 -36.51
CA THR A 511 7.68 6.50 -37.93
C THR A 511 8.85 5.99 -38.78
N HIS A 512 10.05 5.86 -38.18
CA HIS A 512 11.28 5.56 -38.93
C HIS A 512 11.84 4.15 -38.68
N GLY A 513 11.29 3.40 -37.72
CA GLY A 513 11.65 2.04 -37.42
C GLY A 513 12.95 1.91 -36.62
N LEU A 514 13.65 0.80 -36.78
CA LEU A 514 14.75 0.38 -35.94
C LEU A 514 16.06 1.11 -36.30
N GLY A 515 16.67 1.72 -35.27
CA GLY A 515 17.98 2.38 -35.32
C GLY A 515 18.81 2.08 -34.06
N ILE A 516 19.99 2.66 -33.97
CA ILE A 516 20.90 2.56 -32.83
C ILE A 516 21.00 3.92 -32.15
N TYR A 517 20.79 3.95 -30.83
CA TYR A 517 20.97 5.13 -30.02
C TYR A 517 22.45 5.50 -29.88
N ARG A 518 22.81 6.74 -30.21
CA ARG A 518 24.19 7.27 -30.20
C ARG A 518 24.43 8.32 -29.14
N GLY A 519 23.47 8.56 -28.24
CA GLY A 519 23.60 9.55 -27.19
C GLY A 519 22.81 10.82 -27.46
N ILE A 520 23.01 11.82 -26.61
CA ILE A 520 22.40 13.15 -26.74
C ILE A 520 23.45 14.11 -27.30
N GLU A 521 23.06 14.87 -28.33
CA GLU A 521 23.87 15.92 -28.92
C GLU A 521 23.17 17.27 -28.80
N LYS A 522 23.91 18.31 -28.40
CA LYS A 522 23.39 19.66 -28.39
C LYS A 522 23.50 20.25 -29.81
N VAL A 523 22.38 20.55 -30.41
CA VAL A 523 22.30 21.12 -31.74
C VAL A 523 21.72 22.52 -31.66
N CYS A 524 22.40 23.51 -32.29
CA CYS A 524 21.91 24.86 -32.36
C CYS A 524 20.91 24.99 -33.53
N VAL A 525 19.61 25.16 -33.22
CA VAL A 525 18.56 25.43 -34.18
C VAL A 525 17.96 26.80 -33.86
N ASP A 526 17.93 27.70 -34.84
CA ASP A 526 17.41 29.09 -34.73
C ASP A 526 18.05 29.91 -33.58
N LYS A 527 19.36 29.74 -33.39
CA LYS A 527 20.16 30.38 -32.33
C LYS A 527 19.82 29.92 -30.90
N VAL A 528 19.06 28.85 -30.73
CA VAL A 528 18.76 28.23 -29.44
C VAL A 528 19.42 26.84 -29.41
N MET A 529 20.21 26.58 -28.37
CA MET A 529 20.78 25.24 -28.14
C MET A 529 19.72 24.35 -27.55
N LYS A 530 19.46 23.22 -28.21
CA LYS A 530 18.50 22.21 -27.75
C LYS A 530 19.16 20.84 -27.74
N ASP A 531 18.76 20.01 -26.77
CA ASP A 531 19.24 18.64 -26.66
C ASP A 531 18.42 17.73 -27.59
N TYR A 532 19.13 16.98 -28.43
CA TYR A 532 18.56 16.03 -29.36
C TYR A 532 19.11 14.63 -29.10
N MET A 533 18.23 13.64 -29.08
CA MET A 533 18.58 12.24 -29.12
C MET A 533 19.04 11.89 -30.53
N LYS A 534 20.26 11.38 -30.68
CA LYS A 534 20.83 10.93 -31.96
C LYS A 534 20.59 9.44 -32.16
N ILE A 535 19.90 9.11 -33.23
CA ILE A 535 19.61 7.72 -33.63
C ILE A 535 20.24 7.49 -35.01
N GLU A 536 21.11 6.49 -35.10
CA GLU A 536 21.76 6.10 -36.33
C GLU A 536 21.03 4.93 -36.98
N TYR A 537 20.83 5.05 -38.28
CA TYR A 537 20.14 4.06 -39.11
C TYR A 537 21.12 3.40 -40.10
N ARG A 538 20.66 2.42 -40.87
CA ARG A 538 21.46 1.77 -41.91
C ARG A 538 22.02 2.82 -42.90
N ASP A 539 23.22 2.56 -43.39
CA ASP A 539 23.97 3.41 -44.32
C ASP A 539 24.39 4.79 -43.74
N GLY A 540 24.50 4.91 -42.41
CA GLY A 540 24.97 6.12 -41.71
C GLY A 540 23.93 7.27 -41.63
N GLY A 541 22.67 7.00 -42.02
CA GLY A 541 21.59 7.96 -41.85
C GLY A 541 21.34 8.28 -40.38
N THR A 542 21.27 9.57 -40.01
CA THR A 542 21.08 10.00 -38.64
C THR A 542 19.77 10.75 -38.48
N LEU A 543 19.00 10.41 -37.44
CA LEU A 543 17.80 11.11 -37.03
C LEU A 543 18.04 11.80 -35.70
N TYR A 544 17.66 13.06 -35.61
CA TYR A 544 17.69 13.84 -34.39
C TYR A 544 16.26 14.03 -33.87
N VAL A 545 15.98 13.44 -32.70
CA VAL A 545 14.67 13.55 -32.02
C VAL A 545 14.83 14.50 -30.85
N LEU A 546 13.96 15.50 -30.74
CA LEU A 546 13.99 16.43 -29.59
C LEU A 546 13.90 15.62 -28.31
N ALA A 547 14.63 16.05 -27.28
CA ALA A 547 14.62 15.38 -25.98
C ALA A 547 13.23 15.33 -25.31
N THR A 548 12.31 16.19 -25.71
CA THR A 548 10.90 16.18 -25.26
C THR A 548 9.99 15.24 -26.07
N GLY A 549 10.50 14.60 -27.12
CA GLY A 549 9.75 13.69 -28.01
C GLY A 549 10.00 12.21 -27.74
N PHE A 550 10.21 11.82 -26.49
CA PHE A 550 10.48 10.45 -26.07
C PHE A 550 9.42 9.44 -26.44
N ASP A 551 8.16 9.82 -26.36
CA ASP A 551 7.03 8.93 -26.58
C ASP A 551 7.04 8.26 -27.95
N ALA A 552 7.80 8.82 -28.91
CA ALA A 552 7.98 8.27 -30.25
C ALA A 552 9.10 7.21 -30.35
N VAL A 553 9.88 6.97 -29.26
CA VAL A 553 11.04 6.07 -29.27
C VAL A 553 10.93 5.03 -28.17
N MET A 554 11.06 3.75 -28.52
CA MET A 554 11.03 2.62 -27.57
C MET A 554 12.33 1.83 -27.65
N LYS A 555 12.76 1.28 -26.51
CA LYS A 555 13.90 0.36 -26.47
C LYS A 555 13.50 -0.96 -27.12
N TYR A 556 14.31 -1.43 -28.06
CA TYR A 556 14.09 -2.72 -28.70
C TYR A 556 14.51 -3.85 -27.76
N ALA A 557 13.55 -4.67 -27.36
CA ALA A 557 13.80 -5.88 -26.59
C ALA A 557 13.75 -7.09 -27.54
N SER A 558 14.88 -7.78 -27.72
CA SER A 558 14.93 -9.04 -28.48
C SER A 558 15.20 -10.19 -27.53
N ALA A 559 14.42 -11.25 -27.67
CA ALA A 559 14.68 -12.54 -27.04
C ALA A 559 15.74 -13.38 -27.78
N GLU A 560 16.19 -12.95 -28.99
CA GLU A 560 17.11 -13.69 -29.83
C GLU A 560 18.52 -13.08 -29.86
N SER A 561 19.53 -13.93 -29.86
CA SER A 561 20.94 -13.58 -29.83
C SER A 561 21.53 -12.98 -31.10
N LYS A 562 20.73 -12.69 -32.14
CA LYS A 562 21.19 -12.09 -33.41
C LYS A 562 20.89 -10.60 -33.45
N ALA A 563 21.89 -9.79 -33.84
CA ALA A 563 21.72 -8.36 -34.09
C ALA A 563 20.62 -8.08 -35.10
N PRO A 564 19.61 -7.26 -34.79
CA PRO A 564 18.52 -6.98 -35.69
C PRO A 564 18.97 -6.10 -36.89
N LYS A 565 18.29 -6.23 -38.03
CA LYS A 565 18.60 -5.48 -39.22
C LYS A 565 18.05 -4.06 -39.11
N LEU A 566 18.93 -3.05 -39.17
CA LEU A 566 18.52 -1.65 -39.12
C LEU A 566 17.68 -1.23 -40.32
N ASN A 567 16.72 -0.36 -40.14
CA ASN A 567 15.96 0.26 -41.20
C ASN A 567 16.76 1.35 -41.90
N LYS A 568 16.39 1.70 -43.14
CA LYS A 568 16.97 2.81 -43.88
C LYS A 568 16.04 4.01 -43.84
N LEU A 569 16.57 5.17 -43.43
CA LEU A 569 15.83 6.45 -43.39
C LEU A 569 15.31 6.85 -44.77
N GLY A 570 14.10 7.41 -44.81
CA GLY A 570 13.50 7.91 -46.07
C GLY A 570 12.93 6.81 -46.99
N THR A 571 12.92 5.54 -46.56
CA THR A 571 12.34 4.45 -47.35
C THR A 571 10.99 3.97 -46.77
N GLN A 572 10.20 3.31 -47.60
CA GLN A 572 8.92 2.75 -47.18
C GLN A 572 9.05 1.37 -46.49
N GLU A 573 10.27 0.92 -46.15
CA GLU A 573 10.50 -0.39 -45.51
C GLU A 573 9.71 -0.56 -44.23
N TRP A 574 9.76 0.43 -43.35
CA TRP A 574 9.05 0.38 -42.07
C TRP A 574 7.52 0.42 -42.23
N THR A 575 7.03 1.26 -43.12
CA THR A 575 5.60 1.33 -43.48
C THR A 575 5.09 0.02 -44.05
N LYS A 576 5.87 -0.65 -44.89
CA LYS A 576 5.53 -1.98 -45.41
C LYS A 576 5.53 -3.05 -44.33
N THR A 577 6.48 -2.99 -43.40
CA THR A 577 6.53 -3.90 -42.25
C THR A 577 5.30 -3.72 -41.34
N LYS A 578 4.96 -2.47 -40.99
CA LYS A 578 3.73 -2.17 -40.20
C LYS A 578 2.46 -2.64 -40.93
N SER A 579 2.36 -2.40 -42.23
CA SER A 579 1.20 -2.82 -43.03
C SER A 579 1.07 -4.34 -43.08
N LYS A 580 2.19 -5.08 -43.24
CA LYS A 580 2.20 -6.55 -43.21
C LYS A 580 1.75 -7.11 -41.88
N VAL A 581 2.26 -6.56 -40.77
CA VAL A 581 1.86 -6.95 -39.43
C VAL A 581 0.38 -6.63 -39.17
N LYS A 582 -0.08 -5.43 -39.56
CA LYS A 582 -1.50 -5.05 -39.48
C LYS A 582 -2.41 -5.98 -40.26
N GLY A 583 -1.96 -6.43 -41.46
CA GLY A 583 -2.67 -7.44 -42.28
C GLY A 583 -2.80 -8.78 -41.57
N ALA A 584 -1.71 -9.28 -40.99
CA ALA A 584 -1.70 -10.53 -40.24
C ALA A 584 -2.59 -10.45 -38.97
N VAL A 585 -2.53 -9.32 -38.23
CA VAL A 585 -3.40 -9.08 -37.06
C VAL A 585 -4.88 -9.05 -37.44
N ASN A 586 -5.22 -8.42 -38.57
CA ASN A 586 -6.60 -8.41 -39.08
C ASN A 586 -7.11 -9.81 -39.49
N GLU A 587 -6.24 -10.68 -40.01
CA GLU A 587 -6.58 -12.06 -40.33
C GLU A 587 -6.87 -12.87 -39.06
N VAL A 588 -6.01 -12.75 -38.04
CA VAL A 588 -6.23 -13.35 -36.72
C VAL A 588 -7.52 -12.84 -36.10
N ALA A 589 -7.79 -11.52 -36.17
CA ALA A 589 -9.01 -10.92 -35.63
C ALA A 589 -10.26 -11.48 -36.33
N ARG A 590 -10.24 -11.70 -37.66
CA ARG A 590 -11.36 -12.32 -38.37
C ARG A 590 -11.63 -13.75 -37.93
N ASP A 591 -10.58 -14.53 -37.69
CA ASP A 591 -10.72 -15.91 -37.23
C ASP A 591 -11.22 -15.96 -35.78
N LEU A 592 -10.79 -15.04 -34.94
CA LEU A 592 -11.32 -14.89 -33.56
C LEU A 592 -12.81 -14.50 -33.59
N VAL A 593 -13.22 -13.56 -34.44
CA VAL A 593 -14.64 -13.17 -34.57
C VAL A 593 -15.50 -14.37 -35.02
N LYS A 594 -15.03 -15.18 -35.98
CA LYS A 594 -15.73 -16.40 -36.38
C LYS A 594 -15.88 -17.40 -35.25
N LEU A 595 -14.80 -17.59 -34.47
CA LEU A 595 -14.79 -18.46 -33.31
C LEU A 595 -15.76 -17.95 -32.23
N TYR A 596 -15.78 -16.64 -31.98
CA TYR A 596 -16.68 -15.98 -31.04
C TYR A 596 -18.16 -16.16 -31.43
N ALA A 597 -18.48 -15.93 -32.70
CA ALA A 597 -19.82 -16.15 -33.23
C ALA A 597 -20.27 -17.62 -33.14
N ALA A 598 -19.35 -18.56 -33.35
CA ALA A 598 -19.63 -19.99 -33.20
C ALA A 598 -19.91 -20.38 -31.76
N ARG A 599 -19.21 -19.75 -30.79
CA ARG A 599 -19.46 -19.92 -29.34
C ARG A 599 -20.82 -19.34 -28.90
N GLU A 600 -21.17 -18.16 -29.38
CA GLU A 600 -22.42 -17.48 -29.03
C GLU A 600 -23.67 -18.25 -29.50
N HIS A 601 -23.55 -18.97 -30.67
CA HIS A 601 -24.60 -19.82 -31.17
C HIS A 601 -24.59 -21.25 -30.63
N GLY A 602 -23.51 -21.64 -29.92
CA GLY A 602 -23.37 -22.93 -29.29
C GLY A 602 -24.19 -23.03 -27.99
N LYS A 603 -24.73 -24.23 -27.71
CA LYS A 603 -25.31 -24.51 -26.40
C LYS A 603 -24.22 -25.03 -25.48
N GLY A 604 -24.01 -24.34 -24.36
CA GLY A 604 -23.14 -24.78 -23.28
C GLY A 604 -23.80 -25.81 -22.37
N TYR A 605 -23.00 -26.46 -21.52
CA TYR A 605 -23.54 -27.24 -20.43
C TYR A 605 -24.09 -26.28 -19.36
N GLN A 606 -25.32 -26.52 -18.93
CA GLN A 606 -25.96 -25.73 -17.87
C GLN A 606 -25.77 -26.42 -16.53
N TYR A 607 -24.97 -25.83 -15.66
CA TYR A 607 -24.76 -26.33 -14.30
C TYR A 607 -25.97 -26.04 -13.43
N GLY A 608 -26.21 -26.90 -12.44
CA GLY A 608 -27.25 -26.70 -11.43
C GLY A 608 -26.92 -25.59 -10.44
N LYS A 609 -27.88 -25.28 -9.57
CA LYS A 609 -27.66 -24.35 -8.44
C LYS A 609 -26.71 -24.96 -7.43
N ASP A 610 -26.11 -24.10 -6.60
CA ASP A 610 -25.16 -24.51 -5.58
C ASP A 610 -25.76 -25.57 -4.64
N THR A 611 -25.03 -26.67 -4.53
CA THR A 611 -25.35 -27.77 -3.61
C THR A 611 -24.94 -27.41 -2.17
N VAL A 612 -25.32 -28.27 -1.21
CA VAL A 612 -24.87 -28.13 0.18
C VAL A 612 -23.33 -28.18 0.25
N TRP A 613 -22.72 -29.10 -0.51
CA TRP A 613 -21.24 -29.22 -0.57
C TRP A 613 -20.53 -27.99 -1.15
N GLN A 614 -21.14 -27.32 -2.13
CA GLN A 614 -20.59 -26.08 -2.67
C GLN A 614 -20.55 -24.98 -1.58
N ARG A 615 -21.63 -24.84 -0.82
CA ARG A 615 -21.71 -23.86 0.27
C ARG A 615 -20.71 -24.19 1.38
N GLU A 616 -20.65 -25.45 1.80
CA GLU A 616 -19.70 -25.93 2.79
C GLU A 616 -18.25 -25.68 2.35
N PHE A 617 -17.93 -25.97 1.08
CA PHE A 617 -16.62 -25.70 0.50
C PHE A 617 -16.27 -24.20 0.50
N GLU A 618 -17.23 -23.34 0.21
CA GLU A 618 -17.03 -21.88 0.22
C GLU A 618 -16.89 -21.33 1.64
N GLU A 619 -17.67 -21.83 2.58
CA GLU A 619 -17.57 -21.48 4.01
C GLU A 619 -16.22 -21.90 4.64
N MET A 620 -15.56 -22.91 4.09
CA MET A 620 -14.21 -23.33 4.49
C MET A 620 -13.11 -22.38 4.00
N PHE A 621 -13.43 -21.31 3.27
CA PHE A 621 -12.42 -20.35 2.83
C PHE A 621 -11.86 -19.56 4.00
N PRO A 622 -10.50 -19.52 4.18
CA PRO A 622 -9.88 -18.99 5.40
C PRO A 622 -9.84 -17.46 5.51
N TYR A 623 -10.35 -16.73 4.53
CA TYR A 623 -10.30 -15.27 4.48
C TYR A 623 -11.70 -14.71 4.25
N GLU A 624 -11.94 -13.46 4.62
CA GLU A 624 -13.12 -12.73 4.16
C GLU A 624 -12.93 -12.34 2.69
N GLU A 625 -13.95 -12.63 1.89
CA GLU A 625 -13.99 -12.19 0.50
C GLU A 625 -14.20 -10.69 0.43
N THR A 626 -13.50 -10.06 -0.50
CA THR A 626 -13.80 -8.68 -0.85
C THR A 626 -15.11 -8.62 -1.65
N GLN A 627 -15.75 -7.46 -1.67
CA GLN A 627 -17.00 -7.27 -2.42
C GLN A 627 -16.82 -7.61 -3.91
N ASP A 628 -15.67 -7.25 -4.51
CA ASP A 628 -15.35 -7.56 -5.90
C ASP A 628 -15.13 -9.05 -6.13
N GLN A 629 -14.54 -9.76 -5.17
CA GLN A 629 -14.43 -11.23 -5.24
C GLN A 629 -15.80 -11.90 -5.22
N LEU A 630 -16.71 -11.47 -4.35
CA LEU A 630 -18.07 -11.97 -4.30
C LEU A 630 -18.81 -11.71 -5.62
N LEU A 631 -18.72 -10.50 -6.15
CA LEU A 631 -19.31 -10.15 -7.46
C LEU A 631 -18.76 -11.02 -8.59
N ALA A 632 -17.45 -11.28 -8.59
CA ALA A 632 -16.80 -12.12 -9.59
C ALA A 632 -17.22 -13.59 -9.45
N ILE A 633 -17.35 -14.11 -8.22
CA ILE A 633 -17.84 -15.46 -7.95
C ILE A 633 -19.28 -15.63 -8.40
N ASP A 634 -20.17 -14.69 -8.01
CA ASP A 634 -21.58 -14.74 -8.37
C ASP A 634 -21.79 -14.64 -9.89
N ALA A 635 -21.06 -13.75 -10.54
CA ALA A 635 -21.10 -13.60 -11.99
C ALA A 635 -20.60 -14.86 -12.72
N THR A 636 -19.54 -15.50 -12.22
CA THR A 636 -19.02 -16.76 -12.79
C THR A 636 -20.02 -17.89 -12.62
N LYS A 637 -20.63 -18.03 -11.45
CA LYS A 637 -21.67 -19.03 -11.19
C LYS A 637 -22.91 -18.79 -12.09
N ALA A 638 -23.35 -17.53 -12.20
CA ALA A 638 -24.46 -17.17 -13.07
C ALA A 638 -24.22 -17.55 -14.54
N ASP A 639 -22.99 -17.34 -15.04
CA ASP A 639 -22.61 -17.77 -16.40
C ASP A 639 -22.64 -19.29 -16.52
N MET A 640 -22.12 -20.03 -15.55
CA MET A 640 -22.14 -21.49 -15.55
C MET A 640 -23.57 -22.04 -15.53
N GLU A 641 -24.48 -21.37 -14.86
CA GLU A 641 -25.90 -21.75 -14.75
C GLU A 641 -26.77 -21.28 -15.94
N SER A 642 -26.21 -20.46 -16.84
CA SER A 642 -26.98 -19.83 -17.93
C SER A 642 -27.24 -20.70 -19.15
N GLY A 643 -26.59 -21.86 -19.30
CA GLY A 643 -26.68 -22.71 -20.50
C GLY A 643 -25.97 -22.13 -21.73
N ARG A 644 -25.31 -20.97 -21.63
CA ARG A 644 -24.41 -20.41 -22.63
C ARG A 644 -22.99 -20.96 -22.42
N ILE A 645 -22.18 -20.99 -23.48
CA ILE A 645 -20.77 -21.30 -23.32
C ILE A 645 -20.12 -20.09 -22.63
N MET A 646 -19.64 -20.29 -21.40
CA MET A 646 -18.98 -19.25 -20.62
C MET A 646 -17.64 -18.90 -21.26
N ASP A 647 -17.39 -17.60 -21.45
CA ASP A 647 -16.09 -17.03 -21.82
C ASP A 647 -15.89 -15.77 -20.98
N ARG A 648 -15.33 -15.94 -19.79
CA ARG A 648 -15.23 -14.91 -18.77
C ARG A 648 -13.79 -14.60 -18.44
N LEU A 649 -13.42 -13.33 -18.53
CA LEU A 649 -12.14 -12.79 -18.07
C LEU A 649 -12.29 -12.27 -16.64
N ILE A 650 -11.43 -12.75 -15.73
CA ILE A 650 -11.30 -12.24 -14.36
C ILE A 650 -10.02 -11.42 -14.29
N CYS A 651 -10.17 -10.11 -14.23
CA CYS A 651 -9.06 -9.17 -14.09
C CYS A 651 -8.85 -8.80 -12.61
N GLY A 652 -7.59 -8.67 -12.21
CA GLY A 652 -7.20 -8.22 -10.88
C GLY A 652 -5.69 -8.30 -10.71
N ASP A 653 -5.14 -7.50 -9.82
CA ASP A 653 -3.71 -7.49 -9.52
C ASP A 653 -3.23 -8.78 -8.86
N VAL A 654 -1.91 -8.96 -8.81
CA VAL A 654 -1.28 -10.11 -8.15
C VAL A 654 -1.57 -10.06 -6.65
N GLY A 655 -2.15 -11.15 -6.11
CA GLY A 655 -2.47 -11.25 -4.68
C GLY A 655 -3.94 -10.94 -4.33
N TYR A 656 -4.77 -10.48 -5.26
CA TYR A 656 -6.19 -10.17 -5.03
C TYR A 656 -7.11 -11.39 -5.03
N GLY A 657 -6.56 -12.60 -4.99
CA GLY A 657 -7.33 -13.84 -4.79
C GLY A 657 -8.10 -14.33 -6.00
N LYS A 658 -7.73 -13.94 -7.25
CA LYS A 658 -8.32 -14.47 -8.50
C LYS A 658 -8.42 -16.00 -8.53
N THR A 659 -7.43 -16.67 -7.95
CA THR A 659 -7.36 -18.13 -7.89
C THR A 659 -8.53 -18.73 -7.11
N GLU A 660 -9.04 -18.07 -6.05
CA GLU A 660 -10.19 -18.57 -5.30
C GLU A 660 -11.48 -18.59 -6.13
N VAL A 661 -11.68 -17.57 -6.98
CA VAL A 661 -12.80 -17.56 -7.93
C VAL A 661 -12.74 -18.77 -8.85
N ALA A 662 -11.54 -19.06 -9.38
CA ALA A 662 -11.29 -20.22 -10.23
C ALA A 662 -11.46 -21.55 -9.51
N ILE A 663 -11.03 -21.67 -8.24
CA ILE A 663 -11.17 -22.88 -7.42
C ILE A 663 -12.66 -23.16 -7.16
N ARG A 664 -13.48 -22.17 -6.86
CA ARG A 664 -14.93 -22.33 -6.64
C ARG A 664 -15.65 -22.77 -7.91
N ALA A 665 -15.29 -22.20 -9.06
CA ALA A 665 -15.82 -22.64 -10.35
C ALA A 665 -15.42 -24.08 -10.68
N ALA A 666 -14.17 -24.45 -10.41
CA ALA A 666 -13.67 -25.82 -10.62
C ALA A 666 -14.42 -26.81 -9.73
N PHE A 667 -14.62 -26.50 -8.45
CA PHE A 667 -15.34 -27.35 -7.53
C PHE A 667 -16.80 -27.54 -7.97
N LYS A 668 -17.48 -26.48 -8.42
CA LYS A 668 -18.84 -26.55 -8.97
C LYS A 668 -18.93 -27.48 -10.18
N ALA A 669 -17.94 -27.40 -11.07
CA ALA A 669 -17.90 -28.26 -12.26
C ALA A 669 -17.70 -29.75 -11.89
N VAL A 670 -16.81 -30.04 -10.95
CA VAL A 670 -16.52 -31.42 -10.49
C VAL A 670 -17.72 -32.07 -9.79
N GLN A 671 -18.51 -31.32 -9.01
CA GLN A 671 -19.70 -31.84 -8.37
C GLN A 671 -20.74 -32.40 -9.34
N GLU A 672 -20.76 -31.92 -10.57
CA GLU A 672 -21.62 -32.40 -11.64
C GLU A 672 -20.93 -33.45 -12.54
N GLY A 673 -19.81 -34.00 -12.08
CA GLY A 673 -19.06 -35.04 -12.76
C GLY A 673 -18.29 -34.54 -14.00
N LYS A 674 -18.11 -33.24 -14.15
CA LYS A 674 -17.34 -32.64 -15.24
C LYS A 674 -15.86 -32.55 -14.88
N GLN A 675 -15.00 -32.79 -15.86
CA GLN A 675 -13.57 -32.64 -15.70
C GLN A 675 -13.15 -31.18 -15.91
N VAL A 676 -12.10 -30.77 -15.19
CA VAL A 676 -11.57 -29.40 -15.20
C VAL A 676 -10.10 -29.41 -15.63
N VAL A 677 -9.74 -28.50 -16.51
CA VAL A 677 -8.35 -28.22 -16.87
C VAL A 677 -7.95 -26.87 -16.33
N PHE A 678 -6.83 -26.82 -15.62
CA PHE A 678 -6.20 -25.57 -15.16
C PHE A 678 -4.85 -25.42 -15.86
N LEU A 679 -4.78 -24.46 -16.80
CA LEU A 679 -3.61 -24.20 -17.60
C LEU A 679 -2.80 -23.04 -17.02
N VAL A 680 -1.48 -23.23 -16.91
CA VAL A 680 -0.55 -22.23 -16.41
C VAL A 680 0.72 -22.15 -17.26
N PRO A 681 1.40 -20.99 -17.37
CA PRO A 681 2.55 -20.82 -18.23
C PRO A 681 3.82 -21.53 -17.75
N THR A 682 3.97 -21.73 -16.43
CA THR A 682 5.22 -22.27 -15.86
C THR A 682 4.99 -23.51 -14.98
N THR A 683 6.00 -24.36 -14.91
CA THR A 683 5.95 -25.57 -14.05
C THR A 683 5.92 -25.26 -12.57
N ILE A 684 6.47 -24.10 -12.16
CA ILE A 684 6.45 -23.65 -10.76
C ILE A 684 5.03 -23.25 -10.37
N LEU A 685 4.33 -22.51 -11.22
CA LEU A 685 2.93 -22.14 -11.02
C LEU A 685 2.02 -23.39 -11.01
N ALA A 686 2.28 -24.36 -11.91
CA ALA A 686 1.55 -25.62 -11.91
C ALA A 686 1.66 -26.34 -10.56
N LYS A 687 2.86 -26.40 -9.98
CA LYS A 687 3.07 -26.98 -8.66
C LYS A 687 2.38 -26.20 -7.56
N GLN A 688 2.47 -24.89 -7.58
CA GLN A 688 1.84 -24.01 -6.58
C GLN A 688 0.31 -24.15 -6.61
N HIS A 689 -0.30 -24.13 -7.80
CA HIS A 689 -1.75 -24.32 -7.92
C HIS A 689 -2.17 -25.73 -7.54
N TYR A 690 -1.40 -26.75 -7.93
CA TYR A 690 -1.66 -28.12 -7.53
C TYR A 690 -1.73 -28.26 -6.00
N ASP A 691 -0.74 -27.73 -5.29
CA ASP A 691 -0.70 -27.78 -3.82
C ASP A 691 -1.87 -27.01 -3.20
N ASN A 692 -2.22 -25.85 -3.76
CA ASN A 692 -3.38 -25.06 -3.30
C ASN A 692 -4.71 -25.80 -3.51
N PHE A 693 -4.92 -26.38 -4.68
CA PHE A 693 -6.14 -27.12 -4.98
C PHE A 693 -6.27 -28.36 -4.11
N VAL A 694 -5.18 -29.13 -3.94
CA VAL A 694 -5.16 -30.32 -3.07
C VAL A 694 -5.47 -29.92 -1.62
N GLN A 695 -4.85 -28.86 -1.12
CA GLN A 695 -5.09 -28.40 0.24
C GLN A 695 -6.52 -27.89 0.43
N ARG A 696 -7.05 -27.19 -0.55
CA ARG A 696 -8.38 -26.57 -0.49
C ARG A 696 -9.51 -27.61 -0.60
N MET A 697 -9.28 -28.69 -1.34
CA MET A 697 -10.26 -29.76 -1.60
C MET A 697 -9.99 -31.07 -0.83
N LYS A 698 -9.08 -31.05 0.16
CA LYS A 698 -8.65 -32.27 0.90
C LYS A 698 -9.76 -33.05 1.58
N ASP A 699 -10.81 -32.35 1.99
CA ASP A 699 -11.94 -32.90 2.73
C ASP A 699 -13.09 -33.39 1.79
N PHE A 700 -12.89 -33.29 0.48
CA PHE A 700 -13.85 -33.68 -0.55
C PHE A 700 -13.28 -34.76 -1.46
N PRO A 701 -14.13 -35.67 -1.99
CA PRO A 701 -13.70 -36.79 -2.84
C PRO A 701 -13.37 -36.32 -4.27
N VAL A 702 -12.39 -35.45 -4.42
CA VAL A 702 -11.94 -34.88 -5.70
C VAL A 702 -10.53 -35.37 -6.02
N THR A 703 -10.34 -35.94 -7.19
CA THR A 703 -9.04 -36.44 -7.65
C THR A 703 -8.34 -35.35 -8.50
N ILE A 704 -7.24 -34.83 -7.97
CA ILE A 704 -6.47 -33.76 -8.60
C ILE A 704 -5.11 -34.30 -9.03
N GLU A 705 -4.72 -34.09 -10.28
CA GLU A 705 -3.44 -34.51 -10.82
C GLU A 705 -2.70 -33.36 -11.49
N MET A 706 -1.36 -33.46 -11.54
CA MET A 706 -0.51 -32.47 -12.16
C MET A 706 0.22 -33.02 -13.38
N MET A 707 0.20 -32.27 -14.50
CA MET A 707 0.95 -32.58 -15.71
C MET A 707 2.03 -31.53 -15.97
N SER A 708 3.24 -31.78 -15.49
CA SER A 708 4.39 -30.92 -15.69
C SER A 708 5.69 -31.72 -15.77
N ARG A 709 6.81 -31.06 -16.04
CA ARG A 709 8.14 -31.69 -16.05
C ARG A 709 8.56 -32.29 -14.70
N PHE A 710 7.88 -31.98 -13.62
CA PHE A 710 8.11 -32.56 -12.30
C PHE A 710 7.51 -33.96 -12.13
N ARG A 711 6.72 -34.44 -13.09
CA ARG A 711 6.15 -35.79 -13.09
C ARG A 711 6.91 -36.68 -14.09
N THR A 712 7.18 -37.91 -13.68
CA THR A 712 7.82 -38.89 -14.57
C THR A 712 6.91 -39.27 -15.74
N ALA A 713 7.48 -39.77 -16.83
CA ALA A 713 6.72 -40.21 -18.01
C ALA A 713 5.65 -41.28 -17.63
N ALA A 714 5.97 -42.19 -16.70
CA ALA A 714 5.03 -43.19 -16.23
C ALA A 714 3.83 -42.57 -15.45
N GLN A 715 4.10 -41.57 -14.61
CA GLN A 715 3.05 -40.82 -13.91
C GLN A 715 2.18 -40.03 -14.87
N GLN A 716 2.77 -39.34 -15.85
CA GLN A 716 2.00 -38.62 -16.86
C GLN A 716 1.10 -39.55 -17.67
N LYS A 717 1.61 -40.74 -18.05
CA LYS A 717 0.80 -41.75 -18.77
C LYS A 717 -0.38 -42.23 -17.92
N LYS A 718 -0.15 -42.44 -16.62
CA LYS A 718 -1.24 -42.82 -15.68
C LYS A 718 -2.28 -41.71 -15.58
N THR A 719 -1.86 -40.45 -15.48
CA THR A 719 -2.78 -39.32 -15.44
C THR A 719 -3.60 -39.19 -16.74
N ILE A 720 -2.98 -39.38 -17.92
CA ILE A 720 -3.66 -39.36 -19.22
C ILE A 720 -4.70 -40.46 -19.31
N GLU A 721 -4.36 -41.70 -18.89
CA GLU A 721 -5.31 -42.82 -18.84
C GLU A 721 -6.46 -42.55 -17.86
N GLY A 722 -6.15 -41.91 -16.71
CA GLY A 722 -7.15 -41.51 -15.71
C GLY A 722 -8.12 -40.46 -16.25
N LEU A 723 -7.61 -39.44 -16.97
CA LEU A 723 -8.43 -38.42 -17.63
C LEU A 723 -9.36 -39.00 -18.67
N LYS A 724 -8.86 -39.93 -19.50
CA LYS A 724 -9.66 -40.62 -20.52
C LYS A 724 -10.76 -41.50 -19.93
N LYS A 725 -10.53 -42.06 -18.73
CA LYS A 725 -11.51 -42.89 -18.03
C LYS A 725 -12.47 -42.09 -17.14
N GLY A 726 -12.18 -40.79 -16.91
CA GLY A 726 -12.94 -39.94 -15.98
C GLY A 726 -12.66 -40.27 -14.51
N LEU A 727 -11.46 -40.75 -14.18
CA LEU A 727 -10.98 -41.01 -12.84
C LEU A 727 -10.18 -39.85 -12.23
N VAL A 728 -9.86 -38.86 -13.03
CA VAL A 728 -9.20 -37.61 -12.65
C VAL A 728 -10.17 -36.48 -12.91
N ASP A 729 -10.52 -35.74 -11.88
CA ASP A 729 -11.51 -34.65 -11.94
C ASP A 729 -10.87 -33.34 -12.38
N ILE A 730 -9.70 -33.03 -11.82
CA ILE A 730 -8.99 -31.79 -12.12
C ILE A 730 -7.56 -32.11 -12.55
N VAL A 731 -7.13 -31.55 -13.67
CA VAL A 731 -5.74 -31.60 -14.10
C VAL A 731 -5.16 -30.21 -14.19
N ILE A 732 -4.03 -29.99 -13.51
CA ILE A 732 -3.30 -28.72 -13.51
C ILE A 732 -1.99 -28.92 -14.25
N GLY A 733 -1.71 -28.08 -15.26
CA GLY A 733 -0.50 -28.25 -16.03
C GLY A 733 -0.14 -27.10 -16.95
N THR A 734 1.00 -27.28 -17.61
CA THR A 734 1.49 -26.36 -18.63
C THR A 734 1.01 -26.81 -20.01
N HIS A 735 1.56 -26.27 -21.08
CA HIS A 735 1.25 -26.64 -22.48
C HIS A 735 1.17 -28.14 -22.75
N ARG A 736 1.75 -28.99 -21.89
CA ARG A 736 1.68 -30.45 -21.99
C ARG A 736 0.25 -30.97 -21.94
N VAL A 737 -0.65 -30.29 -21.23
CA VAL A 737 -2.07 -30.67 -21.14
C VAL A 737 -2.81 -30.48 -22.47
N LEU A 738 -2.31 -29.58 -23.32
CA LEU A 738 -2.87 -29.29 -24.65
C LEU A 738 -2.38 -30.26 -25.75
N SER A 739 -1.54 -31.23 -25.40
CA SER A 739 -0.98 -32.15 -26.39
C SER A 739 -2.04 -33.11 -26.94
N LYS A 740 -1.90 -33.52 -28.18
CA LYS A 740 -2.87 -34.35 -28.90
C LYS A 740 -3.15 -35.73 -28.30
N ASP A 741 -2.26 -36.23 -27.46
CA ASP A 741 -2.40 -37.51 -26.77
C ASP A 741 -3.22 -37.41 -25.47
N VAL A 742 -3.54 -36.21 -25.01
CA VAL A 742 -4.38 -35.95 -23.86
C VAL A 742 -5.83 -35.86 -24.28
N ALA A 743 -6.65 -36.79 -23.80
CA ALA A 743 -8.07 -36.83 -24.09
C ALA A 743 -8.86 -36.87 -22.76
N PHE A 744 -9.94 -36.14 -22.72
CA PHE A 744 -10.86 -36.07 -21.59
C PHE A 744 -12.11 -36.87 -21.89
N LYS A 745 -12.71 -37.47 -20.86
CA LYS A 745 -13.98 -38.18 -20.98
C LYS A 745 -15.13 -37.16 -21.11
N ASP A 746 -15.15 -36.14 -20.25
CA ASP A 746 -16.20 -35.14 -20.20
C ASP A 746 -15.66 -33.82 -19.64
N LEU A 747 -14.98 -33.05 -20.48
CA LEU A 747 -14.40 -31.75 -20.10
C LEU A 747 -15.50 -30.69 -20.01
N GLY A 748 -15.72 -30.12 -18.81
CA GLY A 748 -16.71 -29.09 -18.57
C GLY A 748 -16.16 -27.69 -18.37
N LEU A 749 -14.93 -27.54 -17.88
CA LEU A 749 -14.34 -26.23 -17.58
C LEU A 749 -12.86 -26.18 -17.94
N LEU A 750 -12.46 -25.13 -18.64
CA LEU A 750 -11.07 -24.77 -18.87
C LEU A 750 -10.77 -23.45 -18.16
N ILE A 751 -9.76 -23.45 -17.32
CA ILE A 751 -9.25 -22.26 -16.62
C ILE A 751 -7.84 -21.99 -17.14
N ILE A 752 -7.58 -20.74 -17.52
CA ILE A 752 -6.27 -20.30 -17.97
C ILE A 752 -5.80 -19.19 -17.04
N ASP A 753 -4.66 -19.39 -16.39
CA ASP A 753 -4.06 -18.42 -15.49
C ASP A 753 -2.83 -17.80 -16.15
N GLU A 754 -2.64 -16.47 -15.93
CA GLU A 754 -1.53 -15.71 -16.53
C GLU A 754 -1.50 -15.81 -18.07
N GLU A 755 -2.61 -15.50 -18.72
CA GLU A 755 -2.77 -15.62 -20.18
C GLU A 755 -1.83 -14.70 -20.97
N GLN A 756 -1.19 -13.66 -20.33
CA GLN A 756 -0.24 -12.74 -20.96
C GLN A 756 1.00 -13.48 -21.49
#